data_0854ba5e4b61934972f1b162b942152c
#
_entry.id   0854ba5e4b61934972f1b162b942152c
#
_cell.length_a   1.000
_cell.length_b   1.000
_cell.length_c   1.000
_cell.angle_alpha   90.00
_cell.angle_beta   90.00
_cell.angle_gamma   90.00
#
_symmetry.space_group_name_H-M   'P 1'
#
loop_
_entity.id
_entity.type
_entity.pdbx_description
1 polymer ?
#
loop_
_entity_poly.entity_id
_entity_poly.type
_entity_poly.pdbx_seq_one_letter_code
_entity_poly.pdbx_strand_id
1 'polypeptide(L)'
;MLEYLCGVRRITSHALVIIGLFPSLAWGQTPSDSLRKIDLESVLIVAQPIDKAYEVLREAGRRNRPLPSFSCSTAVKSSYGSGSQLKLREALSISFFAEPDRYSEQIYLADEHQGGKALDDGRSVQLSFSVGREDDLVPNERVASLGQHFFESYPDGNLDLYQATIQLPKLASLPIPSPLSWDASLQYRAVVQQAETKRNAVHWTIKIEPRQAAGPSLRGTLVIEDSAFTLVQADLELPAQGLARHRSAHLSQTYEWAEGRSVVSKRDFRLVAPGGDSARCQIVHDHYDFNAGYRPKDLGLASVEYSPDAFDAKPTDWIAARKIALDPKEARHITYQDSLTLYYDSDAYKDSVDAVYNKFHLWEPFLSGIGYRSSKKGVEWFVLPVVAQMRFFGVGGYRHNLGGIFARTFSDRRRLEIEGNLDYGVVNRDVRGDLTLSYLYNPRRFGLLRVELGDNYVFVNTYEPILGTFARGNFVRKTFFQGSHRIELVNGLYLRTSFDFSRREAITGLKLEDWSSELFGELNEPTPFRTYTIALVGAELSYTPGQRYVIKGPRKIALGSVWPTFTLQAKQGIPGLLGGMVSFTSLRLNARDFRQSRFWGSTTWNAGLGTFLAAELDSIRFIEHRFFRGSDQLLLSNPTTSFQALDSTYHTARPWIEAYFIHHFDRSLLDRIPLVRALHLVPTVGGGLLYVAEAQLFHAEFYGGLELPFRLWDQRMRLGVYRVFTDQGSPEIPGFRLKMGLDFYDSYRGRWNY
;
A
#
# COMPACT_ATOMS: atom_id res chain seq x y z
N MET A 1 -1.98 11.89 -41.07
CA MET A 1 -1.29 12.11 -39.79
C MET A 1 -0.92 13.61 -39.59
N LEU A 2 -0.73 14.40 -40.65
CA LEU A 2 -0.52 15.86 -40.53
C LEU A 2 -1.82 16.69 -40.31
N GLU A 3 -2.99 16.14 -40.61
CA GLU A 3 -4.27 16.81 -40.37
C GLU A 3 -4.78 16.70 -38.92
N TYR A 4 -4.23 15.75 -38.14
CA TYR A 4 -4.57 15.60 -36.70
C TYR A 4 -3.82 16.59 -35.79
N LEU A 5 -2.74 17.17 -36.24
CA LEU A 5 -1.95 18.18 -35.49
C LEU A 5 -2.54 19.61 -35.57
N CYS A 6 -3.43 19.88 -36.53
CA CYS A 6 -4.13 21.16 -36.60
C CYS A 6 -5.30 21.31 -35.60
N GLY A 7 -5.85 20.21 -35.07
CA GLY A 7 -6.92 20.21 -34.09
C GLY A 7 -6.47 20.59 -32.68
N VAL A 8 -5.22 20.34 -32.34
CA VAL A 8 -4.68 20.58 -30.99
C VAL A 8 -4.33 22.05 -30.73
N ARG A 9 -4.09 22.83 -31.80
CA ARG A 9 -3.81 24.28 -31.68
C ARG A 9 -5.03 25.13 -31.27
N ARG A 10 -6.26 24.62 -31.37
CA ARG A 10 -7.48 25.35 -30.96
C ARG A 10 -7.86 25.11 -29.47
N ILE A 11 -7.34 24.08 -28.84
CA ILE A 11 -7.63 23.77 -27.41
C ILE A 11 -6.69 24.55 -26.48
N THR A 12 -5.47 24.88 -26.95
CA THR A 12 -4.51 25.65 -26.15
C THR A 12 -4.83 27.12 -26.01
N SER A 13 -5.66 27.68 -26.92
CA SER A 13 -6.06 29.12 -26.83
C SER A 13 -7.21 29.36 -25.82
N HIS A 14 -7.94 28.34 -25.42
CA HIS A 14 -9.03 28.48 -24.41
C HIS A 14 -8.57 28.22 -22.97
N ALA A 15 -7.47 27.49 -22.77
CA ALA A 15 -6.88 27.29 -21.43
C ALA A 15 -6.08 28.51 -20.93
N LEU A 16 -5.64 29.37 -21.82
CA LEU A 16 -4.89 30.60 -21.49
C LEU A 16 -5.78 31.78 -21.06
N VAL A 17 -7.09 31.71 -21.33
CA VAL A 17 -8.05 32.79 -20.98
C VAL A 17 -8.50 32.71 -19.51
N ILE A 18 -8.30 31.56 -18.82
CA ILE A 18 -8.72 31.41 -17.41
C ILE A 18 -7.68 31.98 -16.42
N ILE A 19 -6.44 32.23 -16.85
CA ILE A 19 -5.39 32.79 -15.97
C ILE A 19 -5.28 34.33 -16.07
N GLY A 20 -6.00 34.95 -16.99
CA GLY A 20 -5.92 36.40 -17.30
C GLY A 20 -7.02 37.28 -16.72
N LEU A 21 -7.94 36.78 -15.89
CA LEU A 21 -9.02 37.59 -15.31
C LEU A 21 -8.82 37.77 -13.79
N PHE A 22 -7.87 38.63 -13.45
CA PHE A 22 -7.97 39.42 -12.21
C PHE A 22 -8.41 40.84 -12.59
N PRO A 23 -9.68 41.22 -12.39
CA PRO A 23 -10.05 42.61 -12.42
C PRO A 23 -9.57 43.26 -11.11
N SER A 24 -8.85 44.37 -11.28
CA SER A 24 -8.61 45.35 -10.23
C SER A 24 -9.92 45.75 -9.55
N LEU A 25 -10.07 45.40 -8.28
CA LEU A 25 -11.14 45.92 -7.43
C LEU A 25 -10.88 47.41 -7.17
N ALA A 26 -11.54 48.24 -7.95
CA ALA A 26 -11.74 49.63 -7.59
C ALA A 26 -12.71 49.71 -6.41
N TRP A 27 -12.34 50.45 -5.41
CA TRP A 27 -13.17 50.81 -4.29
C TRP A 27 -14.37 51.67 -4.79
N GLY A 28 -15.55 51.09 -4.77
CA GLY A 28 -16.81 51.78 -5.01
C GLY A 28 -17.56 51.93 -3.67
N GLN A 29 -17.98 53.12 -3.42
CA GLN A 29 -18.67 53.61 -2.23
C GLN A 29 -19.93 52.80 -1.90
N THR A 30 -20.14 52.56 -0.62
CA THR A 30 -21.34 51.99 0.01
C THR A 30 -22.56 52.90 -0.18
N PRO A 31 -23.74 52.37 -0.53
CA PRO A 31 -24.99 52.99 -0.22
C PRO A 31 -25.36 52.68 1.23
N SER A 32 -25.55 53.75 2.02
CA SER A 32 -26.25 53.67 3.26
C SER A 32 -27.71 53.33 3.00
N ASP A 33 -28.18 52.19 3.56
CA ASP A 33 -29.51 52.21 4.13
C ASP A 33 -29.86 50.95 4.94
N SER A 34 -30.59 51.26 6.03
CA SER A 34 -31.32 50.33 6.91
C SER A 34 -30.50 49.35 7.72
N LEU A 35 -29.86 49.83 8.76
CA LEU A 35 -29.61 49.05 9.95
C LEU A 35 -30.94 48.50 10.50
N ARG A 36 -31.33 47.27 10.10
CA ARG A 36 -32.20 46.47 10.95
C ARG A 36 -31.50 46.31 12.29
N LYS A 37 -32.07 46.85 13.33
CA LYS A 37 -31.70 46.56 14.71
C LYS A 37 -31.70 45.01 14.84
N ILE A 38 -30.52 44.43 14.78
CA ILE A 38 -30.33 43.04 15.21
C ILE A 38 -30.33 43.13 16.73
N ASP A 39 -31.26 42.43 17.33
CA ASP A 39 -31.38 42.35 18.77
C ASP A 39 -30.08 41.77 19.33
N LEU A 40 -29.28 42.60 20.01
CA LEU A 40 -27.97 42.23 20.55
C LEU A 40 -28.07 41.12 21.60
N GLU A 41 -29.22 40.97 22.25
CA GLU A 41 -29.46 39.85 23.16
C GLU A 41 -29.53 38.50 22.44
N SER A 42 -30.08 38.44 21.24
CA SER A 42 -30.13 37.18 20.47
C SER A 42 -28.76 36.77 19.93
N VAL A 43 -27.87 37.70 19.67
CA VAL A 43 -26.48 37.43 19.21
C VAL A 43 -25.60 36.95 20.37
N LEU A 44 -25.76 37.50 21.56
CA LEU A 44 -25.04 37.08 22.76
C LEU A 44 -25.42 35.66 23.21
N ILE A 45 -26.69 35.25 23.06
CA ILE A 45 -27.16 33.90 23.38
C ILE A 45 -26.60 32.84 22.42
N VAL A 46 -26.36 33.19 21.16
CA VAL A 46 -25.77 32.27 20.16
C VAL A 46 -24.25 32.16 20.30
N ALA A 47 -23.56 33.21 20.76
CA ALA A 47 -22.09 33.19 20.90
C ALA A 47 -21.65 32.38 22.14
N GLN A 48 -22.35 32.46 23.25
CA GLN A 48 -22.02 31.73 24.48
C GLN A 48 -21.95 30.20 24.31
N PRO A 49 -22.90 29.52 23.63
CA PRO A 49 -22.83 28.07 23.41
C PRO A 49 -21.65 27.61 22.59
N ILE A 50 -21.17 28.44 21.65
CA ILE A 50 -20.03 28.11 20.79
C ILE A 50 -18.73 28.19 21.59
N ASP A 51 -18.52 29.27 22.31
CA ASP A 51 -17.33 29.49 23.15
C ASP A 51 -17.24 28.42 24.25
N LYS A 52 -18.37 28.12 24.90
CA LYS A 52 -18.44 27.07 25.92
C LYS A 52 -18.13 25.68 25.36
N ALA A 53 -18.60 25.36 24.16
CA ALA A 53 -18.29 24.07 23.50
C ALA A 53 -16.78 23.89 23.32
N TYR A 54 -16.09 24.92 22.82
CA TYR A 54 -14.63 24.83 22.63
C TYR A 54 -13.85 24.81 23.94
N GLU A 55 -14.32 25.51 24.95
CA GLU A 55 -13.75 25.46 26.31
C GLU A 55 -13.79 24.02 26.85
N VAL A 56 -14.99 23.40 26.83
CA VAL A 56 -15.19 22.03 27.33
C VAL A 56 -14.36 21.03 26.56
N LEU A 57 -14.34 21.10 25.20
CA LEU A 57 -13.54 20.21 24.36
C LEU A 57 -12.04 20.36 24.65
N ARG A 58 -11.54 21.58 24.78
CA ARG A 58 -10.13 21.85 25.07
C ARG A 58 -9.73 21.36 26.45
N GLU A 59 -10.56 21.59 27.48
CA GLU A 59 -10.30 21.10 28.83
C GLU A 59 -10.31 19.57 28.89
N ALA A 60 -11.25 18.93 28.19
CA ALA A 60 -11.29 17.46 28.06
C ALA A 60 -10.00 16.92 27.44
N GLY A 61 -9.55 17.51 26.35
CA GLY A 61 -8.31 17.12 25.71
C GLY A 61 -7.07 17.38 26.56
N ARG A 62 -7.03 18.51 27.32
CA ARG A 62 -5.88 18.91 28.15
C ARG A 62 -5.73 18.05 29.41
N ARG A 63 -6.83 17.78 30.11
CA ARG A 63 -6.79 17.11 31.44
C ARG A 63 -6.59 15.59 31.33
N ASN A 64 -7.02 14.98 30.22
CA ASN A 64 -7.01 13.52 30.07
C ASN A 64 -5.88 13.01 29.15
N ARG A 65 -4.85 13.83 28.92
CA ARG A 65 -3.65 13.43 28.18
C ARG A 65 -2.40 13.56 29.03
N PRO A 66 -1.45 12.62 28.86
CA PRO A 66 -1.57 11.32 28.17
C PRO A 66 -2.33 10.30 29.04
N LEU A 67 -2.89 9.26 28.41
CA LEU A 67 -3.35 8.10 29.15
C LEU A 67 -2.13 7.38 29.73
N PRO A 68 -2.15 6.98 31.02
CA PRO A 68 -1.06 6.18 31.56
C PRO A 68 -1.01 4.80 30.94
N SER A 69 0.10 4.10 31.11
CA SER A 69 0.23 2.71 30.69
C SER A 69 -0.78 1.83 31.41
N PHE A 70 -1.37 0.88 30.70
CA PHE A 70 -2.34 -0.06 31.26
C PHE A 70 -2.31 -1.39 30.52
N SER A 71 -2.92 -2.41 31.14
CA SER A 71 -3.42 -3.58 30.45
C SER A 71 -4.93 -3.70 30.63
N CYS A 72 -5.59 -4.37 29.69
CA CYS A 72 -7.02 -4.68 29.79
C CYS A 72 -7.35 -5.96 29.05
N SER A 73 -8.43 -6.61 29.46
CA SER A 73 -8.99 -7.69 28.69
C SER A 73 -9.87 -7.14 27.57
N THR A 74 -9.72 -7.68 26.38
CA THR A 74 -10.40 -7.18 25.17
C THR A 74 -11.14 -8.31 24.47
N ALA A 75 -12.38 -8.05 24.10
CA ALA A 75 -13.17 -8.93 23.24
C ALA A 75 -13.52 -8.19 21.95
N VAL A 76 -13.27 -8.83 20.82
CA VAL A 76 -13.59 -8.31 19.48
C VAL A 76 -14.60 -9.24 18.82
N LYS A 77 -15.72 -8.70 18.31
CA LYS A 77 -16.66 -9.41 17.45
C LYS A 77 -16.88 -8.60 16.19
N SER A 78 -16.59 -9.19 15.04
CA SER A 78 -16.75 -8.57 13.72
C SER A 78 -17.64 -9.41 12.84
N SER A 79 -18.61 -8.80 12.17
CA SER A 79 -19.52 -9.46 11.21
C SER A 79 -19.55 -8.69 9.90
N TYR A 80 -19.72 -9.39 8.78
CA TYR A 80 -19.81 -8.83 7.44
C TYR A 80 -20.78 -9.62 6.57
N GLY A 81 -21.62 -8.92 5.80
CA GLY A 81 -22.61 -9.54 4.92
C GLY A 81 -23.92 -9.87 5.63
N SER A 82 -24.78 -10.64 4.98
CA SER A 82 -26.09 -11.04 5.50
C SER A 82 -26.50 -12.42 5.01
N GLY A 83 -27.43 -13.06 5.74
CA GLY A 83 -27.97 -14.37 5.37
C GLY A 83 -26.88 -15.47 5.31
N SER A 84 -26.87 -16.23 4.23
CA SER A 84 -25.89 -17.31 4.02
C SER A 84 -24.45 -16.81 3.76
N GLN A 85 -24.31 -15.55 3.38
CA GLN A 85 -23.00 -14.91 3.14
C GLN A 85 -22.47 -14.16 4.35
N LEU A 86 -23.14 -14.27 5.50
CA LEU A 86 -22.63 -13.70 6.74
C LEU A 86 -21.29 -14.34 7.07
N LYS A 87 -20.32 -13.51 7.44
CA LYS A 87 -19.01 -13.91 7.97
C LYS A 87 -18.91 -13.31 9.35
N LEU A 88 -18.54 -14.14 10.31
CA LEU A 88 -18.39 -13.75 11.69
C LEU A 88 -17.01 -14.13 12.19
N ARG A 89 -16.42 -13.24 12.97
CA ARG A 89 -15.15 -13.47 13.65
C ARG A 89 -15.24 -13.00 15.08
N GLU A 90 -14.69 -13.80 15.99
CA GLU A 90 -14.56 -13.48 17.39
C GLU A 90 -13.10 -13.63 17.83
N ALA A 91 -12.66 -12.78 18.76
CA ALA A 91 -11.35 -12.88 19.39
C ALA A 91 -11.40 -12.36 20.81
N LEU A 92 -10.66 -13.04 21.71
CA LEU A 92 -10.42 -12.63 23.09
C LEU A 92 -8.92 -12.46 23.29
N SER A 93 -8.54 -11.36 23.92
CA SER A 93 -7.15 -10.96 24.05
C SER A 93 -6.88 -10.22 25.35
N ILE A 94 -5.60 -10.09 25.67
CA ILE A 94 -5.09 -9.11 26.62
C ILE A 94 -4.40 -8.03 25.81
N SER A 95 -4.85 -6.80 25.96
CA SER A 95 -4.30 -5.63 25.31
C SER A 95 -3.45 -4.85 26.29
N PHE A 96 -2.29 -4.36 25.82
CA PHE A 96 -1.32 -3.59 26.58
C PHE A 96 -1.11 -2.25 25.91
N PHE A 97 -1.04 -1.22 26.71
CA PHE A 97 -0.71 0.13 26.27
C PHE A 97 0.48 0.68 27.07
N ALA A 98 1.42 1.28 26.39
CA ALA A 98 2.50 2.06 26.98
C ALA A 98 2.58 3.42 26.32
N GLU A 99 2.59 4.46 27.16
CA GLU A 99 2.70 5.87 26.73
C GLU A 99 3.93 6.08 25.82
N PRO A 100 3.85 6.95 24.75
CA PRO A 100 2.70 7.78 24.42
C PRO A 100 1.68 7.14 23.46
N ASP A 101 2.04 6.07 22.71
CA ASP A 101 1.23 5.54 21.61
C ASP A 101 1.49 4.04 21.31
N ARG A 102 2.15 3.34 22.21
CA ARG A 102 2.56 1.95 21.99
C ARG A 102 1.49 1.00 22.46
N TYR A 103 1.01 0.16 21.52
CA TYR A 103 0.08 -0.94 21.79
C TYR A 103 0.71 -2.27 21.48
N SER A 104 0.34 -3.30 22.27
CA SER A 104 0.61 -4.70 22.00
C SER A 104 -0.62 -5.51 22.44
N GLU A 105 -0.89 -6.61 21.77
CA GLU A 105 -2.04 -7.46 22.03
C GLU A 105 -1.67 -8.92 21.92
N GLN A 106 -2.10 -9.73 22.90
CA GLN A 106 -1.95 -11.19 22.91
C GLN A 106 -3.33 -11.82 22.80
N ILE A 107 -3.65 -12.39 21.64
CA ILE A 107 -4.91 -13.08 21.37
C ILE A 107 -4.75 -14.53 21.81
N TYR A 108 -5.52 -14.94 22.81
CA TYR A 108 -5.48 -16.29 23.36
C TYR A 108 -6.64 -17.16 22.90
N LEU A 109 -7.70 -16.57 22.36
CA LEU A 109 -8.86 -17.26 21.80
C LEU A 109 -9.33 -16.53 20.56
N ALA A 110 -9.44 -17.24 19.43
CA ALA A 110 -9.96 -16.66 18.20
C ALA A 110 -10.73 -17.70 17.40
N ASP A 111 -11.78 -17.25 16.72
CA ASP A 111 -12.51 -18.07 15.76
C ASP A 111 -12.94 -17.23 14.55
N GLU A 112 -12.88 -17.85 13.39
CA GLU A 112 -13.29 -17.26 12.12
C GLU A 112 -14.39 -18.12 11.51
N HIS A 113 -15.64 -17.85 11.89
CA HIS A 113 -16.82 -18.56 11.37
C HIS A 113 -17.10 -18.14 9.93
N GLN A 114 -16.27 -18.61 9.02
CA GLN A 114 -16.35 -18.31 7.59
C GLN A 114 -16.82 -19.50 6.74
N GLY A 115 -17.19 -20.60 7.42
CA GLY A 115 -17.73 -21.78 6.77
C GLY A 115 -16.73 -22.62 5.99
N GLY A 116 -15.51 -22.75 6.49
CA GLY A 116 -14.47 -23.39 5.71
C GLY A 116 -14.25 -22.69 4.36
N LYS A 117 -13.13 -22.86 3.74
CA LYS A 117 -12.89 -22.32 2.40
C LYS A 117 -13.44 -23.33 1.39
N ALA A 118 -14.63 -23.07 0.83
CA ALA A 118 -15.06 -23.81 -0.34
C ALA A 118 -13.93 -23.77 -1.39
N LEU A 119 -13.54 -24.91 -1.88
CA LEU A 119 -12.55 -24.97 -2.95
C LEU A 119 -13.19 -24.38 -4.20
N ASP A 120 -12.48 -23.49 -4.88
CA ASP A 120 -12.91 -22.96 -6.16
C ASP A 120 -12.98 -24.13 -7.17
N ASP A 121 -14.15 -24.37 -7.75
CA ASP A 121 -14.38 -25.35 -8.80
C ASP A 121 -14.08 -24.78 -10.19
N GLY A 122 -13.90 -23.45 -10.28
CA GLY A 122 -13.56 -22.73 -11.50
C GLY A 122 -12.06 -22.57 -11.72
N ARG A 123 -11.62 -22.72 -12.98
CA ARG A 123 -10.28 -22.33 -13.43
C ARG A 123 -10.31 -20.85 -13.81
N SER A 124 -10.07 -19.97 -12.84
CA SER A 124 -9.93 -18.54 -13.10
C SER A 124 -8.46 -18.18 -13.29
N VAL A 125 -8.11 -17.75 -14.51
CA VAL A 125 -6.82 -17.12 -14.77
C VAL A 125 -6.87 -15.70 -14.20
N GLN A 126 -6.32 -15.49 -13.03
CA GLN A 126 -6.01 -14.13 -12.59
C GLN A 126 -4.76 -13.66 -13.33
N LEU A 127 -4.96 -12.93 -14.43
CA LEU A 127 -3.91 -12.17 -15.08
C LEU A 127 -3.50 -11.03 -14.15
N SER A 128 -2.57 -11.30 -13.26
CA SER A 128 -1.92 -10.24 -12.49
C SER A 128 -0.80 -9.66 -13.34
N PHE A 129 -1.04 -8.50 -13.94
CA PHE A 129 0.04 -7.68 -14.49
C PHE A 129 0.85 -7.11 -13.32
N SER A 130 1.78 -7.89 -12.80
CA SER A 130 2.82 -7.34 -11.95
C SER A 130 3.90 -6.77 -12.86
N VAL A 131 3.82 -5.48 -13.15
CA VAL A 131 5.00 -4.74 -13.61
C VAL A 131 6.02 -4.85 -12.47
N GLY A 132 7.09 -5.61 -12.71
CA GLY A 132 7.97 -6.13 -11.69
C GLY A 132 8.51 -5.05 -10.75
N ARG A 133 8.19 -5.19 -9.50
CA ARG A 133 8.98 -4.67 -8.38
C ARG A 133 9.72 -5.86 -7.77
N GLU A 134 10.79 -6.26 -8.40
CA GLU A 134 11.73 -7.24 -7.83
C GLU A 134 12.46 -6.73 -6.58
N ASP A 135 12.34 -5.43 -6.27
CA ASP A 135 13.19 -4.76 -5.28
C ASP A 135 12.65 -4.79 -3.84
N ASP A 136 11.45 -5.28 -3.58
CA ASP A 136 10.95 -5.35 -2.22
C ASP A 136 11.40 -6.65 -1.53
N LEU A 137 12.50 -6.55 -0.77
CA LEU A 137 12.94 -7.61 0.16
C LEU A 137 11.88 -7.98 1.20
N VAL A 138 11.02 -7.03 1.54
CA VAL A 138 9.89 -7.27 2.45
C VAL A 138 8.77 -7.93 1.65
N PRO A 139 8.36 -9.15 2.01
CA PRO A 139 7.30 -9.83 1.30
C PRO A 139 6.01 -9.02 1.35
N ASN A 140 5.49 -8.70 0.19
CA ASN A 140 4.16 -8.14 0.04
C ASN A 140 3.14 -9.27 0.14
N GLU A 141 2.86 -9.78 1.33
CA GLU A 141 1.71 -10.64 1.49
C GLU A 141 0.45 -9.81 1.26
N ARG A 142 -0.25 -10.10 0.15
CA ARG A 142 -1.64 -9.70 -0.01
C ARG A 142 -2.43 -10.47 1.05
N VAL A 143 -2.73 -9.82 2.15
CA VAL A 143 -3.69 -10.36 3.12
C VAL A 143 -5.03 -10.45 2.39
N ALA A 144 -5.73 -11.55 2.50
CA ALA A 144 -6.96 -11.80 1.75
C ALA A 144 -7.99 -10.67 1.93
N SER A 145 -8.76 -10.40 0.88
CA SER A 145 -9.74 -9.31 0.77
C SER A 145 -10.76 -9.20 1.91
N LEU A 146 -10.94 -10.26 2.68
CA LEU A 146 -11.87 -10.32 3.81
C LEU A 146 -11.41 -9.54 5.04
N GLY A 147 -10.10 -9.46 5.31
CA GLY A 147 -9.56 -8.68 6.43
C GLY A 147 -9.80 -7.18 6.33
N GLN A 148 -10.32 -6.68 5.20
CA GLN A 148 -10.60 -5.26 5.00
C GLN A 148 -11.89 -4.79 5.67
N HIS A 149 -12.85 -5.69 5.88
CA HIS A 149 -14.14 -5.39 6.50
C HIS A 149 -14.21 -5.82 7.96
N PHE A 150 -13.16 -6.48 8.46
CA PHE A 150 -13.08 -6.95 9.83
C PHE A 150 -12.01 -6.20 10.61
N PHE A 151 -12.33 -5.83 11.83
CA PHE A 151 -11.31 -5.52 12.82
C PHE A 151 -10.89 -6.83 13.46
N GLU A 152 -9.63 -7.15 13.34
CA GLU A 152 -9.08 -8.41 13.83
C GLU A 152 -8.50 -8.28 15.23
N SER A 153 -8.23 -7.05 15.63
CA SER A 153 -7.48 -6.74 16.83
C SER A 153 -7.84 -5.38 17.38
N TYR A 154 -7.46 -5.12 18.61
CA TYR A 154 -7.61 -3.82 19.26
C TYR A 154 -7.03 -2.64 18.43
N PRO A 155 -5.80 -2.71 17.90
CA PRO A 155 -5.25 -1.62 17.11
C PRO A 155 -6.06 -1.25 15.87
N ASP A 156 -6.75 -2.21 15.25
CA ASP A 156 -7.59 -1.94 14.06
C ASP A 156 -8.76 -0.99 14.36
N GLY A 157 -9.31 -1.07 15.56
CA GLY A 157 -10.44 -0.28 16.03
C GLY A 157 -10.09 0.74 17.12
N ASN A 158 -8.82 1.14 17.23
CA ASN A 158 -8.41 2.07 18.27
C ASN A 158 -8.83 3.51 17.96
N LEU A 159 -10.07 3.84 18.30
CA LEU A 159 -10.61 5.19 18.25
C LEU A 159 -10.25 5.94 19.54
N ASP A 160 -9.00 6.36 19.70
CA ASP A 160 -8.57 7.17 20.83
C ASP A 160 -8.76 8.66 20.52
N LEU A 161 -9.86 9.22 21.01
CA LEU A 161 -10.22 10.63 20.83
C LEU A 161 -9.30 11.60 21.59
N TYR A 162 -8.58 11.12 22.61
CA TYR A 162 -7.61 11.94 23.33
C TYR A 162 -6.30 12.11 22.56
N GLN A 163 -6.01 11.27 21.56
CA GLN A 163 -4.90 11.49 20.64
C GLN A 163 -5.14 12.73 19.77
N ALA A 164 -4.08 13.41 19.39
CA ALA A 164 -4.18 14.57 18.52
C ALA A 164 -4.68 14.21 17.12
N THR A 165 -4.30 13.03 16.63
CA THR A 165 -4.80 12.40 15.39
C THR A 165 -5.08 10.92 15.63
N ILE A 166 -6.12 10.43 14.99
CA ILE A 166 -6.59 9.08 15.08
C ILE A 166 -6.21 8.37 13.78
N GLN A 167 -5.57 7.22 13.88
CA GLN A 167 -5.21 6.40 12.73
C GLN A 167 -6.09 5.17 12.69
N LEU A 168 -6.96 5.09 11.69
CA LEU A 168 -7.81 3.92 11.40
C LEU A 168 -7.59 3.51 9.94
N PRO A 169 -6.47 2.83 9.61
CA PRO A 169 -6.06 2.57 8.22
C PRO A 169 -7.09 1.76 7.43
N LYS A 170 -7.88 0.90 8.08
CA LYS A 170 -8.95 0.14 7.43
C LYS A 170 -10.15 1.01 7.06
N LEU A 171 -10.35 2.16 7.70
CA LEU A 171 -11.47 3.06 7.44
C LEU A 171 -11.07 4.31 6.66
N ALA A 172 -10.00 4.98 7.06
CA ALA A 172 -9.61 6.27 6.49
C ALA A 172 -8.23 6.17 5.82
N SER A 173 -8.09 6.84 4.68
CA SER A 173 -6.82 6.91 3.94
C SER A 173 -5.83 7.91 4.51
N LEU A 174 -6.29 8.80 5.37
CA LEU A 174 -5.52 9.86 6.02
C LEU A 174 -5.81 9.85 7.52
N PRO A 175 -4.90 10.35 8.37
CA PRO A 175 -5.18 10.52 9.78
C PRO A 175 -6.39 11.42 10.04
N ILE A 176 -7.24 11.03 10.96
CA ILE A 176 -8.46 11.75 11.33
C ILE A 176 -8.09 12.76 12.44
N PRO A 177 -8.32 14.06 12.27
CA PRO A 177 -8.13 15.02 13.34
C PRO A 177 -9.05 14.73 14.53
N SER A 178 -8.54 14.76 15.75
CA SER A 178 -9.40 14.60 16.93
C SER A 178 -10.17 15.89 17.24
N PRO A 179 -11.45 15.80 17.58
CA PRO A 179 -12.22 16.95 18.04
C PRO A 179 -11.79 17.47 19.44
N LEU A 180 -10.98 16.70 20.17
CA LEU A 180 -10.37 17.12 21.45
C LEU A 180 -8.96 17.67 21.26
N SER A 181 -8.47 17.81 20.04
CA SER A 181 -7.14 18.35 19.80
C SER A 181 -7.09 19.86 20.08
N TRP A 182 -5.90 20.38 20.39
CA TRP A 182 -5.69 21.80 20.68
C TRP A 182 -6.11 22.73 19.53
N ASP A 183 -6.09 22.25 18.30
CA ASP A 183 -6.48 22.94 17.07
C ASP A 183 -7.88 22.55 16.56
N ALA A 184 -8.69 21.88 17.40
CA ALA A 184 -10.03 21.41 17.02
C ALA A 184 -10.92 22.54 16.46
N SER A 185 -10.78 23.77 16.97
CA SER A 185 -11.52 24.95 16.49
C SER A 185 -11.22 25.30 15.02
N LEU A 186 -10.07 24.92 14.49
CA LEU A 186 -9.71 25.10 13.07
C LEU A 186 -10.31 24.01 12.18
N GLN A 187 -10.54 22.82 12.75
CA GLN A 187 -11.01 21.63 12.02
C GLN A 187 -12.54 21.44 12.10
N TYR A 188 -13.11 21.76 13.25
CA TYR A 188 -14.50 21.50 13.58
C TYR A 188 -15.25 22.78 13.96
N ARG A 189 -16.54 22.79 13.66
CA ARG A 189 -17.52 23.67 14.29
C ARG A 189 -18.16 22.90 15.44
N ALA A 190 -18.11 23.44 16.63
CA ALA A 190 -18.67 22.82 17.83
C ALA A 190 -19.77 23.69 18.44
N VAL A 191 -20.88 23.07 18.83
CA VAL A 191 -22.02 23.75 19.45
C VAL A 191 -22.55 22.89 20.58
N VAL A 192 -22.81 23.49 21.75
CA VAL A 192 -23.54 22.83 22.82
C VAL A 192 -25.00 22.64 22.40
N GLN A 193 -25.44 21.40 22.36
CA GLN A 193 -26.86 21.06 22.10
C GLN A 193 -27.68 20.98 23.38
N GLN A 194 -27.07 20.41 24.42
CA GLN A 194 -27.75 20.12 25.66
C GLN A 194 -26.76 20.16 26.85
N ALA A 195 -27.23 20.57 28.00
CA ALA A 195 -26.51 20.48 29.25
C ALA A 195 -27.47 19.89 30.31
N GLU A 196 -27.14 18.72 30.84
CA GLU A 196 -27.95 18.03 31.84
C GLU A 196 -27.15 17.82 33.12
N THR A 197 -27.72 18.11 34.24
CA THR A 197 -27.10 17.82 35.54
C THR A 197 -27.47 16.38 35.95
N LYS A 198 -26.47 15.54 36.08
CA LYS A 198 -26.59 14.14 36.54
C LYS A 198 -25.60 13.90 37.68
N ARG A 199 -26.07 13.38 38.81
CA ARG A 199 -25.21 13.01 39.95
C ARG A 199 -24.19 14.10 40.36
N ASN A 200 -24.63 15.38 40.45
CA ASN A 200 -23.82 16.56 40.80
C ASN A 200 -22.75 16.97 39.74
N ALA A 201 -22.81 16.46 38.53
CA ALA A 201 -21.96 16.88 37.42
C ALA A 201 -22.82 17.31 36.23
N VAL A 202 -22.37 18.27 35.44
CA VAL A 202 -23.02 18.68 34.21
C VAL A 202 -22.49 17.87 33.05
N HIS A 203 -23.39 17.20 32.34
CA HIS A 203 -23.10 16.47 31.12
C HIS A 203 -23.38 17.39 29.92
N TRP A 204 -22.32 17.81 29.25
CA TRP A 204 -22.36 18.62 28.05
C TRP A 204 -22.48 17.74 26.79
N THR A 205 -23.61 17.80 26.09
CA THR A 205 -23.77 17.20 24.79
C THR A 205 -23.34 18.22 23.73
N ILE A 206 -22.20 17.98 23.11
CA ILE A 206 -21.60 18.87 22.11
C ILE A 206 -21.70 18.24 20.73
N LYS A 207 -22.35 18.94 19.81
CA LYS A 207 -22.37 18.59 18.39
C LYS A 207 -21.11 19.12 17.72
N ILE A 208 -20.45 18.26 16.94
CA ILE A 208 -19.31 18.62 16.12
C ILE A 208 -19.60 18.40 14.64
N GLU A 209 -19.19 19.34 13.83
CA GLU A 209 -19.28 19.27 12.36
C GLU A 209 -17.95 19.68 11.73
N PRO A 210 -17.47 18.99 10.70
CA PRO A 210 -16.26 19.41 9.99
C PRO A 210 -16.45 20.80 9.39
N ARG A 211 -15.46 21.68 9.53
CA ARG A 211 -15.42 22.95 8.80
C ARG A 211 -15.14 22.75 7.32
N GLN A 212 -14.52 21.63 6.99
CA GLN A 212 -14.15 21.24 5.63
C GLN A 212 -14.78 19.89 5.30
N ALA A 213 -15.50 19.81 4.20
CA ALA A 213 -16.20 18.60 3.78
C ALA A 213 -15.24 17.54 3.15
N ALA A 214 -14.05 17.96 2.71
CA ALA A 214 -13.10 17.09 2.04
C ALA A 214 -12.16 16.38 3.03
N GLY A 215 -12.16 15.06 3.01
CA GLY A 215 -11.26 14.17 3.75
C GLY A 215 -11.81 13.64 5.08
N PRO A 216 -11.01 12.87 5.85
CA PRO A 216 -11.49 12.18 7.03
C PRO A 216 -11.64 13.14 8.22
N SER A 217 -12.84 13.60 8.46
CA SER A 217 -13.21 14.40 9.64
C SER A 217 -14.48 13.84 10.23
N LEU A 218 -14.54 13.78 11.54
CA LEU A 218 -15.67 13.24 12.28
C LEU A 218 -16.80 14.25 12.35
N ARG A 219 -18.05 13.79 12.29
CA ARG A 219 -19.22 14.57 12.63
C ARG A 219 -20.10 13.78 13.61
N GLY A 220 -20.83 14.45 14.47
CA GLY A 220 -21.69 13.79 15.45
C GLY A 220 -21.73 14.50 16.79
N THR A 221 -21.86 13.72 17.85
CA THR A 221 -22.02 14.22 19.21
C THR A 221 -21.01 13.63 20.19
N LEU A 222 -20.54 14.45 21.12
CA LEU A 222 -19.71 14.06 22.25
C LEU A 222 -20.43 14.44 23.54
N VAL A 223 -20.49 13.54 24.50
CA VAL A 223 -20.99 13.81 25.84
C VAL A 223 -19.78 13.86 26.79
N ILE A 224 -19.61 15.00 27.44
CA ILE A 224 -18.48 15.28 28.34
C ILE A 224 -19.05 15.68 29.72
N GLU A 225 -18.56 15.01 30.76
CA GLU A 225 -18.85 15.35 32.14
C GLU A 225 -17.89 16.44 32.62
N ASP A 226 -18.39 17.51 33.25
CA ASP A 226 -17.58 18.69 33.60
C ASP A 226 -16.79 18.57 34.92
N SER A 227 -17.10 17.62 35.78
CA SER A 227 -16.37 17.43 37.04
C SER A 227 -14.89 17.11 36.81
N ALA A 228 -14.61 16.19 35.90
CA ALA A 228 -13.26 15.77 35.49
C ALA A 228 -12.95 16.13 34.01
N PHE A 229 -13.89 16.71 33.28
CA PHE A 229 -13.83 16.93 31.83
C PHE A 229 -13.57 15.65 31.04
N THR A 230 -14.22 14.56 31.44
CA THR A 230 -14.05 13.24 30.80
C THR A 230 -15.16 12.94 29.80
N LEU A 231 -14.79 12.23 28.72
CA LEU A 231 -15.77 11.66 27.82
C LEU A 231 -16.62 10.62 28.54
N VAL A 232 -17.92 10.65 28.30
CA VAL A 232 -18.91 9.65 28.73
C VAL A 232 -19.36 8.84 27.54
N GLN A 233 -19.60 9.51 26.42
CA GLN A 233 -20.07 8.89 25.18
C GLN A 233 -19.61 9.70 23.98
N ALA A 234 -19.30 9.02 22.90
CA ALA A 234 -19.10 9.59 21.58
C ALA A 234 -19.94 8.84 20.57
N ASP A 235 -20.69 9.58 19.76
CA ASP A 235 -21.51 9.04 18.67
C ASP A 235 -21.17 9.82 17.40
N LEU A 236 -20.39 9.20 16.53
CA LEU A 236 -19.67 9.85 15.47
C LEU A 236 -19.90 9.16 14.13
N GLU A 237 -19.83 9.93 13.07
CA GLU A 237 -19.86 9.44 11.69
C GLU A 237 -18.63 9.95 10.94
N LEU A 238 -18.04 9.09 10.12
CA LEU A 238 -17.01 9.46 9.16
C LEU A 238 -17.67 9.55 7.77
N PRO A 239 -17.73 10.76 7.16
CA PRO A 239 -18.33 10.95 5.85
C PRO A 239 -17.64 10.15 4.74
N ALA A 240 -18.35 9.82 3.68
CA ALA A 240 -17.86 9.01 2.56
C ALA A 240 -16.56 9.54 1.93
N GLN A 241 -16.38 10.86 1.88
CA GLN A 241 -15.17 11.50 1.34
C GLN A 241 -13.92 11.17 2.16
N GLY A 242 -14.07 10.92 3.46
CA GLY A 242 -12.99 10.52 4.35
C GLY A 242 -12.68 9.03 4.36
N LEU A 243 -13.60 8.21 3.84
CA LEU A 243 -13.48 6.76 3.88
C LEU A 243 -12.60 6.23 2.74
N ALA A 244 -11.75 5.26 3.06
CA ALA A 244 -10.89 4.60 2.07
C ALA A 244 -11.71 3.75 1.09
N ARG A 245 -12.67 2.96 1.61
CA ARG A 245 -13.46 1.99 0.82
C ARG A 245 -14.96 2.02 1.09
N HIS A 246 -15.41 2.25 2.32
CA HIS A 246 -16.81 2.14 2.71
C HIS A 246 -17.64 3.33 2.21
N ARG A 247 -18.95 3.15 2.09
CA ARG A 247 -19.89 4.23 1.77
C ARG A 247 -20.25 5.07 2.97
N SER A 248 -20.32 4.43 4.13
CA SER A 248 -20.55 5.10 5.41
C SER A 248 -19.87 4.35 6.54
N ALA A 249 -19.48 5.06 7.58
CA ALA A 249 -18.98 4.51 8.82
C ALA A 249 -19.56 5.30 9.99
N HIS A 250 -20.28 4.59 10.85
CA HIS A 250 -20.81 5.09 12.11
C HIS A 250 -20.04 4.48 13.27
N LEU A 251 -19.59 5.31 14.21
CA LEU A 251 -18.64 4.98 15.25
C LEU A 251 -19.23 5.40 16.60
N SER A 252 -19.60 4.45 17.44
CA SER A 252 -20.11 4.72 18.78
C SER A 252 -19.10 4.21 19.83
N GLN A 253 -18.82 5.01 20.85
CA GLN A 253 -17.90 4.69 21.92
C GLN A 253 -18.46 5.11 23.27
N THR A 254 -18.41 4.23 24.27
CA THR A 254 -18.81 4.49 25.66
C THR A 254 -17.64 4.38 26.61
N TYR A 255 -17.67 5.16 27.67
CA TYR A 255 -16.63 5.24 28.66
C TYR A 255 -17.18 4.87 30.05
N GLU A 256 -16.35 4.25 30.87
CA GLU A 256 -16.64 3.87 32.24
C GLU A 256 -15.49 4.27 33.16
N TRP A 257 -15.77 4.37 34.43
CA TRP A 257 -14.76 4.65 35.45
C TRP A 257 -14.08 3.35 35.88
N ALA A 258 -12.75 3.29 35.74
CA ALA A 258 -11.91 2.21 36.27
C ALA A 258 -10.73 2.84 37.01
N GLU A 259 -10.51 2.44 38.25
CA GLU A 259 -9.40 2.92 39.10
C GLU A 259 -9.23 4.45 39.13
N GLY A 260 -10.37 5.19 39.18
CA GLY A 260 -10.36 6.64 39.22
C GLY A 260 -10.12 7.35 37.89
N ARG A 261 -10.21 6.63 36.77
CA ARG A 261 -10.01 7.13 35.40
C ARG A 261 -11.17 6.78 34.49
N SER A 262 -11.47 7.64 33.55
CA SER A 262 -12.44 7.36 32.49
C SER A 262 -11.73 6.60 31.37
N VAL A 263 -12.15 5.38 31.11
CA VAL A 263 -11.61 4.48 30.10
C VAL A 263 -12.69 4.01 29.15
N VAL A 264 -12.30 3.59 27.98
CA VAL A 264 -13.23 3.04 26.99
C VAL A 264 -13.73 1.68 27.45
N SER A 265 -15.03 1.50 27.59
CA SER A 265 -15.64 0.19 27.89
C SER A 265 -16.12 -0.52 26.63
N LYS A 266 -16.65 0.22 25.67
CA LYS A 266 -17.22 -0.38 24.45
C LYS A 266 -17.04 0.53 23.23
N ARG A 267 -16.77 -0.10 22.08
CA ARG A 267 -16.80 0.50 20.75
C ARG A 267 -17.71 -0.30 19.83
N ASP A 268 -18.50 0.37 19.01
CA ASP A 268 -19.39 -0.23 18.01
C ASP A 268 -19.20 0.51 16.68
N PHE A 269 -18.65 -0.17 15.69
CA PHE A 269 -18.44 0.35 14.35
C PHE A 269 -19.45 -0.31 13.42
N ARG A 270 -20.24 0.51 12.73
CA ARG A 270 -21.21 0.06 11.70
C ARG A 270 -20.76 0.64 10.36
N LEU A 271 -20.47 -0.23 9.44
CA LEU A 271 -19.87 0.11 8.15
C LEU A 271 -20.80 -0.38 7.03
N VAL A 272 -20.84 0.37 5.93
CA VAL A 272 -21.51 -0.06 4.70
C VAL A 272 -20.48 -0.15 3.60
N ALA A 273 -20.33 -1.35 3.04
CA ALA A 273 -19.41 -1.61 1.93
C ALA A 273 -19.95 -1.00 0.61
N PRO A 274 -19.13 -0.83 -0.42
CA PRO A 274 -19.57 -0.31 -1.72
C PRO A 274 -20.70 -1.11 -2.37
N GLY A 275 -20.70 -2.45 -2.21
CA GLY A 275 -21.75 -3.35 -2.69
C GLY A 275 -23.09 -3.25 -1.93
N GLY A 276 -23.12 -2.48 -0.83
CA GLY A 276 -24.30 -2.36 0.03
C GLY A 276 -24.31 -3.31 1.22
N ASP A 277 -23.38 -4.24 1.29
CA ASP A 277 -23.22 -5.14 2.43
C ASP A 277 -22.86 -4.36 3.69
N SER A 278 -23.41 -4.80 4.82
CA SER A 278 -23.12 -4.22 6.13
C SER A 278 -22.01 -4.97 6.83
N ALA A 279 -21.14 -4.22 7.49
CA ALA A 279 -20.19 -4.77 8.46
C ALA A 279 -20.41 -4.13 9.82
N ARG A 280 -20.26 -4.92 10.88
CA ARG A 280 -20.31 -4.42 12.25
C ARG A 280 -19.14 -4.98 13.04
N CYS A 281 -18.43 -4.10 13.73
CA CYS A 281 -17.32 -4.48 14.62
C CYS A 281 -17.61 -3.93 16.02
N GLN A 282 -17.67 -4.84 16.99
CA GLN A 282 -17.89 -4.52 18.39
C GLN A 282 -16.63 -4.89 19.17
N ILE A 283 -16.16 -3.98 20.00
CA ILE A 283 -15.00 -4.17 20.87
C ILE A 283 -15.43 -3.81 22.28
N VAL A 284 -15.18 -4.71 23.22
CA VAL A 284 -15.47 -4.52 24.65
C VAL A 284 -14.16 -4.65 25.42
N HIS A 285 -13.94 -3.72 26.32
CA HIS A 285 -12.77 -3.70 27.20
C HIS A 285 -13.23 -3.76 28.66
N ASP A 286 -12.56 -4.57 29.45
CA ASP A 286 -12.78 -4.65 30.89
C ASP A 286 -11.47 -5.01 31.61
N HIS A 287 -11.53 -5.07 32.96
CA HIS A 287 -10.39 -5.44 33.82
C HIS A 287 -9.14 -4.59 33.49
N TYR A 288 -9.31 -3.27 33.52
CA TYR A 288 -8.18 -2.35 33.40
C TYR A 288 -7.27 -2.44 34.62
N ASP A 289 -5.95 -2.51 34.36
CA ASP A 289 -4.89 -2.46 35.37
C ASP A 289 -3.88 -1.38 34.96
N PHE A 290 -3.75 -0.35 35.78
CA PHE A 290 -2.82 0.77 35.59
C PHE A 290 -1.53 0.63 36.40
N ASN A 291 -1.41 -0.42 37.22
CA ASN A 291 -0.30 -0.53 38.17
C ASN A 291 0.98 -1.13 37.55
N ALA A 292 0.87 -1.73 36.38
CA ALA A 292 1.99 -2.43 35.77
C ALA A 292 3.10 -1.53 35.21
N GLY A 293 2.81 -0.24 34.94
CA GLY A 293 3.80 0.79 34.56
C GLY A 293 4.60 0.44 33.32
N TYR A 294 3.96 -0.13 32.29
CA TYR A 294 4.63 -0.54 31.05
C TYR A 294 5.33 0.62 30.38
N ARG A 295 6.58 0.41 29.95
CA ARG A 295 7.32 1.30 29.06
C ARG A 295 7.23 0.78 27.63
N PRO A 296 7.36 1.60 26.59
CA PRO A 296 7.29 1.15 25.19
C PRO A 296 8.22 -0.02 24.85
N LYS A 297 9.40 -0.07 25.46
CA LYS A 297 10.37 -1.16 25.28
C LYS A 297 9.93 -2.50 25.89
N ASP A 298 9.09 -2.46 26.91
CA ASP A 298 8.63 -3.66 27.62
C ASP A 298 7.57 -4.42 26.80
N LEU A 299 6.87 -3.74 25.87
CA LEU A 299 5.87 -4.34 24.99
C LEU A 299 6.44 -5.03 23.74
N GLY A 300 7.76 -5.02 23.56
CA GLY A 300 8.39 -5.62 22.39
C GLY A 300 7.99 -4.94 21.07
N LEU A 301 8.17 -5.61 19.94
CA LEU A 301 7.84 -5.12 18.59
C LEU A 301 6.64 -5.82 17.96
N ALA A 302 6.13 -6.90 18.56
CA ALA A 302 4.88 -7.53 18.15
C ALA A 302 3.71 -6.61 18.50
N SER A 303 2.94 -6.18 17.50
CA SER A 303 1.72 -5.41 17.72
C SER A 303 0.54 -6.32 18.05
N VAL A 304 0.48 -7.50 17.45
CA VAL A 304 -0.51 -8.54 17.75
C VAL A 304 0.18 -9.89 17.64
N GLU A 305 -0.03 -10.74 18.64
CA GLU A 305 0.46 -12.11 18.65
C GLU A 305 -0.68 -13.06 19.02
N TYR A 306 -0.89 -14.09 18.20
CA TYR A 306 -1.83 -15.16 18.50
C TYR A 306 -1.10 -16.26 19.24
N SER A 307 -1.69 -16.75 20.33
CA SER A 307 -1.23 -17.97 20.99
C SER A 307 -1.26 -19.14 19.98
N PRO A 308 -0.35 -20.10 20.10
CA PRO A 308 -0.29 -21.24 19.17
C PRO A 308 -1.62 -21.99 19.03
N ASP A 309 -2.37 -22.09 20.07
CA ASP A 309 -3.65 -22.79 20.27
C ASP A 309 -4.88 -21.86 20.21
N ALA A 310 -4.69 -20.59 19.82
CA ALA A 310 -5.77 -19.59 19.81
C ALA A 310 -6.97 -20.00 18.95
N PHE A 311 -6.77 -20.80 17.91
CA PHE A 311 -7.81 -21.29 17.00
C PHE A 311 -8.29 -22.71 17.28
N ASP A 312 -7.76 -23.37 18.31
CA ASP A 312 -8.06 -24.78 18.64
C ASP A 312 -9.17 -24.92 19.70
N ALA A 313 -9.82 -23.79 20.04
CA ALA A 313 -10.85 -23.74 21.08
C ALA A 313 -12.11 -24.51 20.71
N LYS A 314 -12.66 -25.21 21.67
CA LYS A 314 -13.93 -25.93 21.52
C LYS A 314 -15.13 -24.99 21.70
N PRO A 315 -16.31 -25.30 21.14
CA PRO A 315 -17.52 -24.48 21.32
C PRO A 315 -17.85 -24.24 22.81
N THR A 316 -17.52 -25.19 23.70
CA THR A 316 -17.72 -25.05 25.15
C THR A 316 -16.88 -23.93 25.76
N ASP A 317 -15.67 -23.71 25.25
CA ASP A 317 -14.75 -22.72 25.77
C ASP A 317 -15.28 -21.33 25.43
N TRP A 318 -15.87 -21.16 24.23
CA TRP A 318 -16.53 -19.93 23.79
C TRP A 318 -17.77 -19.61 24.64
N ILE A 319 -18.60 -20.60 25.01
CA ILE A 319 -19.79 -20.35 25.83
C ILE A 319 -19.40 -19.74 27.19
N ALA A 320 -18.31 -20.20 27.79
CA ALA A 320 -17.83 -19.68 29.06
C ALA A 320 -17.12 -18.33 28.96
N ALA A 321 -16.40 -18.09 27.85
CA ALA A 321 -15.50 -16.94 27.71
C ALA A 321 -16.12 -15.75 26.96
N ARG A 322 -17.23 -15.94 26.21
CA ARG A 322 -17.82 -14.92 25.33
C ARG A 322 -18.33 -13.72 26.12
N LYS A 323 -17.77 -12.53 25.83
CA LYS A 323 -18.16 -11.25 26.44
C LYS A 323 -19.19 -10.48 25.64
N ILE A 324 -19.23 -10.67 24.31
CA ILE A 324 -20.17 -10.02 23.40
C ILE A 324 -21.23 -11.05 23.01
N ALA A 325 -22.48 -10.81 23.44
CA ALA A 325 -23.58 -11.73 23.14
C ALA A 325 -23.78 -11.88 21.62
N LEU A 326 -24.10 -13.11 21.21
CA LEU A 326 -24.54 -13.38 19.84
C LEU A 326 -26.03 -13.08 19.72
N ASP A 327 -26.44 -12.54 18.60
CA ASP A 327 -27.86 -12.56 18.30
C ASP A 327 -28.29 -13.96 17.79
N PRO A 328 -29.61 -14.27 17.79
CA PRO A 328 -30.09 -15.61 17.39
C PRO A 328 -29.75 -15.97 15.93
N LYS A 329 -29.50 -14.97 15.05
CA LYS A 329 -29.10 -15.19 13.66
C LYS A 329 -27.62 -15.55 13.60
N GLU A 330 -26.77 -14.85 14.37
CA GLU A 330 -25.34 -15.14 14.49
C GLU A 330 -25.11 -16.53 15.07
N ALA A 331 -25.82 -16.90 16.14
CA ALA A 331 -25.70 -18.23 16.76
C ALA A 331 -26.05 -19.35 15.77
N ARG A 332 -27.16 -19.22 15.03
CA ARG A 332 -27.55 -20.19 14.00
C ARG A 332 -26.53 -20.23 12.86
N HIS A 333 -25.95 -19.05 12.52
CA HIS A 333 -24.93 -18.96 11.51
C HIS A 333 -23.66 -19.70 11.91
N ILE A 334 -23.17 -19.56 13.15
CA ILE A 334 -22.04 -20.30 13.67
C ILE A 334 -22.25 -21.79 13.51
N THR A 335 -23.37 -22.32 14.01
CA THR A 335 -23.67 -23.75 13.90
C THR A 335 -23.69 -24.23 12.44
N TYR A 336 -24.24 -23.40 11.53
CA TYR A 336 -24.23 -23.72 10.11
C TYR A 336 -22.79 -23.68 9.52
N GLN A 337 -22.00 -22.68 9.87
CA GLN A 337 -20.63 -22.55 9.38
C GLN A 337 -19.72 -23.67 9.93
N ASP A 338 -19.87 -24.06 11.17
CA ASP A 338 -19.15 -25.20 11.74
C ASP A 338 -19.48 -26.48 10.97
N SER A 339 -20.76 -26.70 10.64
CA SER A 339 -21.15 -27.85 9.80
C SER A 339 -20.57 -27.78 8.40
N LEU A 340 -20.51 -26.58 7.78
CA LEU A 340 -19.87 -26.37 6.49
C LEU A 340 -18.35 -26.58 6.55
N THR A 341 -17.70 -26.14 7.63
CA THR A 341 -16.26 -26.38 7.83
C THR A 341 -15.96 -27.87 7.86
N LEU A 342 -16.72 -28.64 8.65
CA LEU A 342 -16.60 -30.10 8.69
C LEU A 342 -16.84 -30.75 7.31
N TYR A 343 -17.84 -30.24 6.57
CA TYR A 343 -18.13 -30.72 5.23
C TYR A 343 -16.97 -30.40 4.24
N TYR A 344 -16.49 -29.14 4.20
CA TYR A 344 -15.45 -28.72 3.29
C TYR A 344 -14.07 -29.30 3.62
N ASP A 345 -13.82 -29.63 4.88
CA ASP A 345 -12.60 -30.31 5.30
C ASP A 345 -12.64 -31.81 5.07
N SER A 346 -13.84 -32.36 4.79
CA SER A 346 -13.98 -33.79 4.54
C SER A 346 -13.25 -34.23 3.28
N ASP A 347 -12.71 -35.44 3.32
CA ASP A 347 -12.06 -36.04 2.16
C ASP A 347 -13.00 -36.23 0.97
N ALA A 348 -14.26 -36.57 1.26
CA ALA A 348 -15.28 -36.76 0.23
C ALA A 348 -15.56 -35.47 -0.55
N TYR A 349 -15.66 -34.34 0.14
CA TYR A 349 -15.83 -33.04 -0.52
C TYR A 349 -14.61 -32.67 -1.36
N LYS A 350 -13.40 -32.76 -0.78
CA LYS A 350 -12.14 -32.47 -1.48
C LYS A 350 -12.01 -33.31 -2.75
N ASP A 351 -12.31 -34.60 -2.68
CA ASP A 351 -12.29 -35.49 -3.84
C ASP A 351 -13.35 -35.10 -4.88
N SER A 352 -14.56 -34.71 -4.46
CA SER A 352 -15.62 -34.34 -5.38
C SER A 352 -15.31 -33.04 -6.16
N VAL A 353 -14.79 -32.04 -5.48
CA VAL A 353 -14.42 -30.75 -6.12
C VAL A 353 -13.17 -30.92 -6.98
N ASP A 354 -12.19 -31.69 -6.52
CA ASP A 354 -11.02 -32.01 -7.31
C ASP A 354 -11.39 -32.82 -8.58
N ALA A 355 -12.38 -33.70 -8.49
CA ALA A 355 -12.88 -34.45 -9.66
C ALA A 355 -13.53 -33.51 -10.70
N VAL A 356 -14.26 -32.48 -10.26
CA VAL A 356 -14.83 -31.44 -11.15
C VAL A 356 -13.72 -30.62 -11.77
N TYR A 357 -12.80 -30.12 -10.94
CA TYR A 357 -11.66 -29.30 -11.40
C TYR A 357 -10.76 -30.04 -12.38
N ASN A 358 -10.52 -31.34 -12.15
CA ASN A 358 -9.65 -32.17 -12.99
C ASN A 358 -10.33 -32.67 -14.25
N LYS A 359 -11.61 -32.41 -14.45
CA LYS A 359 -12.35 -32.82 -15.63
C LYS A 359 -11.88 -32.05 -16.86
N PHE A 360 -11.45 -32.74 -17.88
CA PHE A 360 -10.92 -32.17 -19.11
C PHE A 360 -12.05 -31.84 -20.10
N HIS A 361 -12.05 -30.66 -20.70
CA HIS A 361 -12.91 -30.25 -21.78
C HIS A 361 -12.08 -29.79 -22.99
N LEU A 362 -12.49 -30.12 -24.19
CA LEU A 362 -11.71 -29.87 -25.42
C LEU A 362 -11.36 -28.40 -25.69
N TRP A 363 -12.14 -27.45 -25.17
CA TRP A 363 -11.92 -26.02 -25.37
C TRP A 363 -11.02 -25.38 -24.29
N GLU A 364 -10.81 -26.05 -23.20
CA GLU A 364 -10.02 -25.53 -22.09
C GLU A 364 -8.58 -25.19 -22.43
N PRO A 365 -7.85 -26.01 -23.22
CA PRO A 365 -6.49 -25.67 -23.64
C PRO A 365 -6.40 -24.31 -24.32
N PHE A 366 -7.45 -23.93 -25.05
CA PHE A 366 -7.46 -22.68 -25.80
C PHE A 366 -7.86 -21.47 -24.96
N LEU A 367 -8.87 -21.55 -24.10
CA LEU A 367 -9.52 -20.41 -23.46
C LEU A 367 -9.27 -20.29 -21.94
N SER A 368 -9.28 -21.39 -21.20
CA SER A 368 -9.18 -21.39 -19.73
C SER A 368 -7.95 -22.09 -19.16
N GLY A 369 -7.19 -22.78 -20.01
CA GLY A 369 -6.03 -23.57 -19.59
C GLY A 369 -6.39 -24.96 -19.08
N ILE A 370 -5.36 -25.77 -18.83
CA ILE A 370 -5.48 -27.14 -18.31
C ILE A 370 -4.87 -27.17 -16.92
N GLY A 371 -5.59 -27.74 -15.95
CA GLY A 371 -5.08 -27.88 -14.60
C GLY A 371 -5.43 -29.20 -13.96
N TYR A 372 -4.67 -29.54 -12.95
CA TYR A 372 -4.91 -30.67 -12.06
C TYR A 372 -4.68 -30.23 -10.64
N ARG A 373 -5.56 -30.64 -9.74
CA ARG A 373 -5.46 -30.36 -8.31
C ARG A 373 -5.72 -31.61 -7.50
N SER A 374 -4.93 -31.77 -6.45
CA SER A 374 -5.19 -32.73 -5.38
C SER A 374 -5.11 -32.00 -4.05
N SER A 375 -6.27 -31.58 -3.54
CA SER A 375 -6.38 -30.77 -2.31
C SER A 375 -5.88 -31.53 -1.08
N LYS A 376 -6.06 -32.85 -1.01
CA LYS A 376 -5.52 -33.70 0.06
C LYS A 376 -4.00 -33.71 0.11
N LYS A 377 -3.35 -33.73 -1.06
CA LYS A 377 -1.89 -33.74 -1.16
C LYS A 377 -1.28 -32.34 -1.20
N GLY A 378 -2.12 -31.28 -1.29
CA GLY A 378 -1.71 -29.90 -1.47
C GLY A 378 -0.93 -29.69 -2.78
N VAL A 379 -1.25 -30.47 -3.83
CA VAL A 379 -0.57 -30.42 -5.14
C VAL A 379 -1.50 -29.82 -6.17
N GLU A 380 -0.95 -28.92 -6.96
CA GLU A 380 -1.65 -28.25 -8.06
C GLU A 380 -0.68 -28.02 -9.21
N TRP A 381 -1.11 -28.26 -10.45
CA TRP A 381 -0.40 -27.78 -11.61
C TRP A 381 -1.38 -27.18 -12.63
N PHE A 382 -0.90 -26.22 -13.37
CA PHE A 382 -1.71 -25.49 -14.32
C PHE A 382 -0.88 -25.10 -15.55
N VAL A 383 -1.40 -25.35 -16.75
CA VAL A 383 -0.86 -24.88 -18.02
C VAL A 383 -1.76 -23.76 -18.53
N LEU A 384 -1.16 -22.63 -18.83
CA LEU A 384 -1.87 -21.43 -19.28
C LEU A 384 -2.59 -21.69 -20.62
N PRO A 385 -3.75 -21.05 -20.88
CA PRO A 385 -4.47 -21.21 -22.15
C PRO A 385 -3.67 -20.60 -23.30
N VAL A 386 -3.78 -21.20 -24.47
CA VAL A 386 -3.08 -20.79 -25.70
C VAL A 386 -3.27 -19.31 -26.00
N VAL A 387 -4.52 -18.79 -25.87
CA VAL A 387 -4.83 -17.38 -26.17
C VAL A 387 -4.10 -16.41 -25.22
N ALA A 388 -3.94 -16.76 -23.95
CA ALA A 388 -3.24 -15.92 -22.98
C ALA A 388 -1.73 -15.89 -23.17
N GLN A 389 -1.20 -16.78 -23.99
CA GLN A 389 0.24 -16.96 -24.23
C GLN A 389 0.73 -16.35 -25.54
N MET A 390 -0.16 -15.68 -26.28
CA MET A 390 0.17 -14.99 -27.52
C MET A 390 0.88 -13.68 -27.22
N ARG A 391 2.13 -13.53 -27.67
CA ARG A 391 2.95 -12.33 -27.52
C ARG A 391 3.11 -11.63 -28.86
N PHE A 392 2.16 -10.77 -29.23
CA PHE A 392 2.16 -10.05 -30.51
C PHE A 392 3.34 -9.10 -30.66
N PHE A 393 3.78 -8.50 -29.55
CA PHE A 393 4.88 -7.55 -29.49
C PHE A 393 6.15 -8.16 -28.89
N GLY A 394 6.41 -9.44 -29.14
CA GLY A 394 7.60 -10.12 -28.67
C GLY A 394 8.88 -9.64 -29.37
N VAL A 395 10.02 -9.97 -28.78
CA VAL A 395 11.32 -9.69 -29.40
C VAL A 395 11.44 -10.44 -30.72
N GLY A 396 11.67 -9.72 -31.81
CA GLY A 396 11.71 -10.31 -33.18
C GLY A 396 10.33 -10.57 -33.81
N GLY A 397 9.24 -9.95 -33.30
CA GLY A 397 7.88 -10.12 -33.82
C GLY A 397 7.03 -11.05 -32.98
N TYR A 398 6.04 -11.72 -33.63
CA TYR A 398 5.13 -12.61 -32.92
C TYR A 398 5.87 -13.82 -32.31
N ARG A 399 5.62 -14.02 -31.02
CA ARG A 399 6.11 -15.18 -30.26
C ARG A 399 4.96 -15.87 -29.55
N HIS A 400 5.01 -17.20 -29.51
CA HIS A 400 4.02 -17.98 -28.78
C HIS A 400 4.68 -18.68 -27.61
N ASN A 401 4.22 -18.37 -26.41
CA ASN A 401 4.71 -18.98 -25.17
C ASN A 401 3.89 -20.25 -24.84
N LEU A 402 4.52 -21.22 -24.24
CA LEU A 402 3.91 -22.36 -23.58
C LEU A 402 4.38 -22.33 -22.12
N GLY A 403 3.53 -21.86 -21.21
CA GLY A 403 3.86 -21.71 -19.82
C GLY A 403 3.02 -22.59 -18.92
N GLY A 404 3.63 -23.06 -17.83
CA GLY A 404 2.95 -23.86 -16.84
C GLY A 404 3.56 -23.69 -15.45
N ILE A 405 2.73 -23.95 -14.43
CA ILE A 405 3.10 -23.84 -13.04
C ILE A 405 2.74 -25.13 -12.33
N PHE A 406 3.67 -25.65 -11.54
CA PHE A 406 3.43 -26.69 -10.55
C PHE A 406 3.63 -26.11 -9.16
N ALA A 407 2.68 -26.34 -8.24
CA ALA A 407 2.78 -25.90 -6.87
C ALA A 407 2.45 -27.02 -5.89
N ARG A 408 3.20 -27.09 -4.81
CA ARG A 408 2.91 -27.97 -3.67
C ARG A 408 2.94 -27.15 -2.38
N THR A 409 1.81 -27.11 -1.69
CA THR A 409 1.68 -26.50 -0.36
C THR A 409 1.65 -27.58 0.70
N PHE A 410 2.54 -27.49 1.67
CA PHE A 410 2.63 -28.42 2.79
C PHE A 410 1.73 -27.96 3.94
N SER A 411 1.42 -28.87 4.88
CA SER A 411 0.57 -28.59 6.07
C SER A 411 1.10 -27.45 6.94
N ASP A 412 2.43 -27.32 7.04
CA ASP A 412 3.12 -26.25 7.76
C ASP A 412 3.27 -24.94 6.94
N ARG A 413 2.54 -24.84 5.82
CA ARG A 413 2.53 -23.71 4.88
C ARG A 413 3.85 -23.44 4.16
N ARG A 414 4.81 -24.34 4.20
CA ARG A 414 5.91 -24.32 3.22
C ARG A 414 5.31 -24.51 1.82
N ARG A 415 5.91 -23.88 0.82
CA ARG A 415 5.41 -23.98 -0.56
C ARG A 415 6.58 -24.18 -1.52
N LEU A 416 6.46 -25.20 -2.34
CA LEU A 416 7.31 -25.43 -3.49
C LEU A 416 6.53 -25.02 -4.74
N GLU A 417 7.16 -24.23 -5.61
CA GLU A 417 6.59 -23.80 -6.88
C GLU A 417 7.63 -23.98 -7.97
N ILE A 418 7.22 -24.56 -9.08
CA ILE A 418 8.04 -24.74 -10.28
C ILE A 418 7.27 -24.12 -11.42
N GLU A 419 7.86 -23.11 -12.06
CA GLU A 419 7.31 -22.40 -13.22
C GLU A 419 8.21 -22.68 -14.41
N GLY A 420 7.62 -23.09 -15.53
CA GLY A 420 8.33 -23.34 -16.78
C GLY A 420 7.68 -22.59 -17.92
N ASN A 421 8.51 -21.99 -18.77
CA ASN A 421 8.11 -21.27 -19.96
C ASN A 421 8.92 -21.75 -21.17
N LEU A 422 8.24 -22.01 -22.27
CA LEU A 422 8.85 -22.33 -23.58
C LEU A 422 8.26 -21.36 -24.61
N ASP A 423 9.09 -20.58 -25.26
CA ASP A 423 8.71 -19.49 -26.14
C ASP A 423 9.22 -19.75 -27.57
N TYR A 424 8.32 -19.82 -28.56
CA TYR A 424 8.66 -20.00 -29.99
C TYR A 424 8.44 -18.70 -30.76
N GLY A 425 9.51 -18.18 -31.36
CA GLY A 425 9.48 -17.01 -32.25
C GLY A 425 9.22 -17.41 -33.68
N VAL A 426 8.07 -16.99 -34.24
CA VAL A 426 7.63 -17.40 -35.59
C VAL A 426 8.53 -16.81 -36.68
N VAL A 427 8.90 -15.54 -36.56
CA VAL A 427 9.72 -14.83 -37.57
C VAL A 427 11.15 -15.37 -37.64
N ASN A 428 11.74 -15.59 -36.46
CA ASN A 428 13.14 -16.04 -36.36
C ASN A 428 13.29 -17.57 -36.27
N ARG A 429 12.17 -18.32 -36.12
CA ARG A 429 12.13 -19.78 -35.95
C ARG A 429 13.06 -20.26 -34.83
N ASP A 430 13.08 -19.51 -33.73
CA ASP A 430 13.90 -19.78 -32.56
C ASP A 430 13.06 -20.22 -31.38
N VAL A 431 13.63 -21.08 -30.55
CA VAL A 431 13.02 -21.52 -29.29
C VAL A 431 13.80 -20.93 -28.13
N ARG A 432 13.07 -20.36 -27.15
CA ARG A 432 13.62 -19.85 -25.88
C ARG A 432 12.83 -20.45 -24.75
N GLY A 433 13.39 -20.38 -23.55
CA GLY A 433 12.64 -20.83 -22.38
C GLY A 433 13.43 -20.71 -21.10
N ASP A 434 12.69 -20.81 -20.00
CA ASP A 434 13.20 -20.75 -18.64
C ASP A 434 12.44 -21.67 -17.71
N LEU A 435 13.12 -22.10 -16.67
CA LEU A 435 12.57 -22.87 -15.57
C LEU A 435 12.95 -22.19 -14.27
N THR A 436 11.94 -21.87 -13.45
CA THR A 436 12.09 -21.28 -12.11
C THR A 436 11.60 -22.25 -11.06
N LEU A 437 12.42 -22.52 -10.06
CA LEU A 437 12.07 -23.25 -8.86
C LEU A 437 12.09 -22.30 -7.66
N SER A 438 10.98 -22.18 -6.94
CA SER A 438 10.84 -21.35 -5.73
C SER A 438 10.43 -22.21 -4.55
N TYR A 439 11.17 -22.16 -3.45
CA TYR A 439 10.86 -22.92 -2.25
C TYR A 439 10.81 -22.01 -1.01
N LEU A 440 9.58 -21.69 -0.57
CA LEU A 440 9.33 -21.02 0.71
C LEU A 440 9.47 -22.06 1.83
N TYR A 441 10.67 -22.17 2.42
CA TYR A 441 10.96 -23.17 3.43
C TYR A 441 10.70 -22.71 4.86
N ASN A 442 10.68 -21.39 5.10
CA ASN A 442 10.40 -20.82 6.42
C ASN A 442 9.46 -19.60 6.30
N PRO A 443 8.13 -19.82 6.34
CA PRO A 443 7.16 -18.73 6.21
C PRO A 443 7.28 -17.66 7.31
N ARG A 444 7.67 -18.06 8.53
CA ARG A 444 7.78 -17.14 9.68
C ARG A 444 8.97 -16.17 9.56
N ARG A 445 10.09 -16.63 8.95
CA ARG A 445 11.29 -15.81 8.69
C ARG A 445 11.42 -15.40 7.23
N PHE A 446 10.39 -15.56 6.43
CA PHE A 446 10.40 -15.28 5.00
C PHE A 446 11.52 -15.99 4.24
N GLY A 447 11.90 -17.19 4.71
CA GLY A 447 12.96 -18.00 4.11
C GLY A 447 12.54 -18.54 2.75
N LEU A 448 13.08 -17.98 1.66
CA LEU A 448 12.78 -18.33 0.28
C LEU A 448 14.08 -18.66 -0.46
N LEU A 449 14.12 -19.81 -1.10
CA LEU A 449 15.13 -20.19 -2.07
C LEU A 449 14.51 -20.12 -3.47
N ARG A 450 15.19 -19.45 -4.42
CA ARG A 450 14.79 -19.39 -5.82
C ARG A 450 15.97 -19.75 -6.69
N VAL A 451 15.74 -20.62 -7.66
CA VAL A 451 16.73 -21.06 -8.66
C VAL A 451 16.09 -20.96 -10.03
N GLU A 452 16.79 -20.38 -10.97
CA GLU A 452 16.33 -20.16 -12.33
C GLU A 452 17.39 -20.59 -13.31
N LEU A 453 16.97 -21.23 -14.39
CA LEU A 453 17.82 -21.59 -15.52
C LEU A 453 17.07 -21.36 -16.82
N GLY A 454 17.78 -20.92 -17.84
CA GLY A 454 17.11 -20.64 -19.12
C GLY A 454 18.01 -20.01 -20.16
N ASP A 455 17.40 -19.81 -21.32
CA ASP A 455 17.92 -19.04 -22.45
C ASP A 455 16.78 -18.17 -22.97
N ASN A 456 16.83 -16.87 -22.66
CA ASN A 456 15.72 -15.97 -22.96
C ASN A 456 16.23 -14.58 -23.36
N TYR A 457 15.32 -13.76 -23.91
CA TYR A 457 15.56 -12.33 -24.09
C TYR A 457 15.19 -11.60 -22.81
N VAL A 458 16.16 -10.87 -22.25
CA VAL A 458 15.97 -10.11 -21.03
C VAL A 458 16.21 -8.62 -21.29
N PHE A 459 15.57 -7.77 -20.51
CA PHE A 459 15.81 -6.33 -20.56
C PHE A 459 17.23 -5.99 -20.10
N VAL A 460 17.89 -5.10 -20.83
CA VAL A 460 19.11 -4.43 -20.38
C VAL A 460 18.77 -3.51 -19.22
N ASN A 461 17.69 -2.76 -19.40
CA ASN A 461 17.21 -1.80 -18.44
C ASN A 461 15.69 -1.94 -18.24
N THR A 462 15.30 -2.37 -17.06
CA THR A 462 13.88 -2.50 -16.65
C THR A 462 13.22 -1.16 -16.36
N TYR A 463 13.96 -0.06 -16.49
CA TYR A 463 13.53 1.29 -16.12
C TYR A 463 13.28 2.21 -17.32
N GLU A 464 13.27 1.69 -18.53
CA GLU A 464 12.94 2.49 -19.69
C GLU A 464 11.51 3.08 -19.63
N PRO A 465 11.27 4.26 -20.22
CA PRO A 465 9.92 4.75 -20.47
C PRO A 465 9.06 3.70 -21.19
N ILE A 466 7.74 3.77 -21.01
CA ILE A 466 6.81 2.73 -21.49
C ILE A 466 7.08 2.35 -22.96
N LEU A 467 7.26 3.34 -23.83
CA LEU A 467 7.56 3.10 -25.24
C LEU A 467 8.93 2.44 -25.43
N GLY A 468 9.96 2.90 -24.71
CA GLY A 468 11.30 2.33 -24.75
C GLY A 468 11.36 0.89 -24.23
N THR A 469 10.44 0.50 -23.34
CA THR A 469 10.33 -0.88 -22.85
C THR A 469 10.04 -1.89 -23.96
N PHE A 470 9.32 -1.48 -25.00
CA PHE A 470 9.01 -2.34 -26.16
C PHE A 470 10.06 -2.28 -27.27
N ALA A 471 10.99 -1.32 -27.20
CA ALA A 471 12.05 -1.18 -28.20
C ALA A 471 13.08 -2.32 -28.09
N ARG A 472 13.50 -2.88 -29.24
CA ARG A 472 14.43 -4.02 -29.30
C ARG A 472 15.83 -3.67 -28.82
N GLY A 473 16.24 -2.42 -28.92
CA GLY A 473 17.51 -1.92 -28.37
C GLY A 473 17.68 -2.18 -26.88
N ASN A 474 16.57 -2.33 -26.16
CA ASN A 474 16.59 -2.61 -24.72
C ASN A 474 16.69 -4.11 -24.36
N PHE A 475 16.89 -5.01 -25.33
CA PHE A 475 16.97 -6.45 -25.06
C PHE A 475 18.34 -7.01 -25.36
N VAL A 476 18.71 -8.04 -24.59
CA VAL A 476 19.84 -8.91 -24.85
C VAL A 476 19.42 -10.38 -24.68
N ARG A 477 20.10 -11.28 -25.37
CA ARG A 477 19.95 -12.70 -25.12
C ARG A 477 20.79 -13.07 -23.91
N LYS A 478 20.20 -13.79 -22.99
CA LYS A 478 20.83 -14.28 -21.76
C LYS A 478 20.57 -15.77 -21.62
N THR A 479 21.67 -16.57 -21.66
CA THR A 479 21.64 -17.96 -21.21
C THR A 479 22.16 -17.96 -19.79
N PHE A 480 21.39 -18.49 -18.84
CA PHE A 480 21.67 -18.26 -17.42
C PHE A 480 21.36 -19.47 -16.54
N PHE A 481 22.14 -19.52 -15.44
CA PHE A 481 21.83 -20.25 -14.24
C PHE A 481 22.02 -19.27 -13.07
N GLN A 482 20.92 -18.91 -12.43
CA GLN A 482 20.91 -17.92 -11.37
C GLN A 482 20.08 -18.38 -10.19
N GLY A 483 20.36 -17.80 -9.02
CA GLY A 483 19.56 -18.11 -7.85
C GLY A 483 19.71 -17.07 -6.78
N SER A 484 18.76 -17.11 -5.86
CA SER A 484 18.74 -16.23 -4.69
C SER A 484 18.20 -16.95 -3.48
N HIS A 485 18.72 -16.57 -2.33
CA HIS A 485 18.23 -16.98 -1.03
C HIS A 485 17.90 -15.73 -0.23
N ARG A 486 16.69 -15.68 0.35
CA ARG A 486 16.23 -14.59 1.20
C ARG A 486 15.81 -15.13 2.57
N ILE A 487 16.16 -14.43 3.64
CA ILE A 487 15.76 -14.75 5.00
C ILE A 487 15.75 -13.50 5.89
N GLU A 488 14.83 -13.44 6.84
CA GLU A 488 14.90 -12.49 7.95
C GLU A 488 15.81 -13.05 9.05
N LEU A 489 16.95 -12.40 9.27
CA LEU A 489 17.94 -12.81 10.28
C LEU A 489 17.45 -12.53 11.70
N VAL A 490 17.07 -11.27 11.92
CA VAL A 490 16.38 -10.77 13.11
C VAL A 490 15.26 -9.84 12.65
N ASN A 491 14.34 -9.51 13.53
CA ASN A 491 13.18 -8.68 13.16
C ASN A 491 13.60 -7.37 12.45
N GLY A 492 13.12 -7.20 11.23
CA GLY A 492 13.41 -6.06 10.37
C GLY A 492 14.76 -6.10 9.66
N LEU A 493 15.61 -7.11 9.89
CA LEU A 493 16.87 -7.29 9.19
C LEU A 493 16.77 -8.48 8.22
N TYR A 494 16.74 -8.17 6.94
CA TYR A 494 16.62 -9.15 5.86
C TYR A 494 17.96 -9.29 5.13
N LEU A 495 18.34 -10.53 4.86
CA LEU A 495 19.49 -10.85 4.01
C LEU A 495 18.98 -11.53 2.73
N ARG A 496 19.43 -11.03 1.59
CA ARG A 496 19.33 -11.72 0.30
C ARG A 496 20.74 -11.99 -0.22
N THR A 497 21.03 -13.23 -0.53
CA THR A 497 22.24 -13.60 -1.29
C THR A 497 21.80 -14.05 -2.68
N SER A 498 22.63 -13.82 -3.67
CA SER A 498 22.36 -14.20 -5.06
C SER A 498 23.62 -14.64 -5.78
N PHE A 499 23.42 -15.45 -6.82
CA PHE A 499 24.42 -15.74 -7.81
C PHE A 499 23.80 -15.63 -9.21
N ASP A 500 24.59 -15.22 -10.20
CA ASP A 500 24.20 -15.17 -11.62
C ASP A 500 25.38 -15.62 -12.46
N PHE A 501 25.25 -16.83 -13.02
CA PHE A 501 26.16 -17.35 -14.02
C PHE A 501 25.46 -17.25 -15.36
N SER A 502 25.92 -16.35 -16.22
CA SER A 502 25.23 -16.15 -17.49
C SER A 502 26.17 -15.77 -18.62
N ARG A 503 25.76 -16.19 -19.82
CA ARG A 503 26.32 -15.76 -21.08
C ARG A 503 25.38 -14.73 -21.68
N ARG A 504 25.92 -13.59 -22.09
CA ARG A 504 25.16 -12.47 -22.67
C ARG A 504 25.60 -12.25 -24.10
N GLU A 505 24.63 -12.13 -25.00
CA GLU A 505 24.81 -11.98 -26.43
C GLU A 505 23.96 -10.83 -26.95
N ALA A 506 24.50 -10.03 -27.88
CA ALA A 506 23.76 -9.03 -28.60
C ALA A 506 22.75 -9.71 -29.56
N ILE A 507 21.62 -9.07 -29.77
CA ILE A 507 20.56 -9.60 -30.66
C ILE A 507 20.61 -8.99 -32.05
N THR A 508 21.77 -8.52 -32.49
CA THR A 508 22.01 -7.85 -33.79
C THR A 508 21.65 -8.72 -35.02
N GLY A 509 21.68 -10.05 -34.88
CA GLY A 509 21.30 -10.98 -35.93
C GLY A 509 19.80 -11.33 -35.99
N LEU A 510 18.99 -10.76 -35.10
CA LEU A 510 17.56 -11.04 -35.04
C LEU A 510 16.81 -10.29 -36.13
N LYS A 511 15.95 -11.00 -36.90
CA LYS A 511 15.04 -10.34 -37.83
C LYS A 511 13.97 -9.57 -37.08
N LEU A 512 13.73 -8.34 -37.49
CA LEU A 512 12.71 -7.46 -36.96
C LEU A 512 11.59 -7.28 -37.99
N GLU A 513 10.38 -7.05 -37.52
CA GLU A 513 9.25 -6.71 -38.40
C GLU A 513 9.34 -5.22 -38.76
N ASP A 514 9.01 -4.89 -40.02
CA ASP A 514 9.16 -3.54 -40.59
C ASP A 514 8.40 -2.48 -39.78
N TRP A 515 7.16 -2.77 -39.37
CA TRP A 515 6.34 -1.86 -38.56
C TRP A 515 7.00 -1.47 -37.23
N SER A 516 7.79 -2.34 -36.63
CA SER A 516 8.46 -2.05 -35.37
C SER A 516 9.62 -1.07 -35.53
N SER A 517 10.31 -1.14 -36.67
CA SER A 517 11.37 -0.18 -37.01
C SER A 517 10.78 1.18 -37.39
N GLU A 518 9.62 1.21 -38.04
CA GLU A 518 8.89 2.45 -38.33
C GLU A 518 8.39 3.14 -37.04
N LEU A 519 7.93 2.37 -36.06
CA LEU A 519 7.38 2.92 -34.81
C LEU A 519 8.46 3.41 -33.83
N PHE A 520 9.54 2.65 -33.67
CA PHE A 520 10.55 2.91 -32.64
C PHE A 520 11.83 3.57 -33.19
N GLY A 521 12.02 3.60 -34.51
CA GLY A 521 13.20 4.21 -35.15
C GLY A 521 14.52 3.64 -34.61
N GLU A 522 15.44 4.51 -34.27
CA GLU A 522 16.77 4.14 -33.73
C GLU A 522 16.71 3.36 -32.42
N LEU A 523 15.66 3.55 -31.61
CA LEU A 523 15.46 2.79 -30.37
C LEU A 523 15.26 1.29 -30.62
N ASN A 524 14.90 0.91 -31.84
CA ASN A 524 14.71 -0.48 -32.24
C ASN A 524 16.02 -1.18 -32.65
N GLU A 525 17.11 -0.42 -32.83
CA GLU A 525 18.41 -0.97 -33.19
C GLU A 525 19.09 -1.60 -31.96
N PRO A 526 19.38 -2.92 -31.97
CA PRO A 526 20.06 -3.58 -30.86
C PRO A 526 21.47 -3.05 -30.70
N THR A 527 21.85 -2.70 -29.47
CA THR A 527 23.21 -2.27 -29.17
C THR A 527 24.21 -3.38 -29.41
N PRO A 528 25.19 -3.25 -30.34
CA PRO A 528 26.16 -4.28 -30.60
C PRO A 528 27.21 -4.36 -29.46
N PHE A 529 27.48 -5.57 -29.01
CA PHE A 529 28.59 -5.84 -28.11
C PHE A 529 29.13 -7.26 -28.31
N ARG A 530 30.36 -7.52 -27.89
CA ARG A 530 30.94 -8.85 -27.95
C ARG A 530 30.32 -9.74 -26.87
N THR A 531 29.97 -10.96 -27.26
CA THR A 531 29.48 -11.98 -26.33
C THR A 531 30.47 -12.16 -25.17
N TYR A 532 29.95 -12.24 -23.97
CA TYR A 532 30.74 -12.47 -22.75
C TYR A 532 30.00 -13.33 -21.75
N THR A 533 30.77 -13.99 -20.89
CA THR A 533 30.24 -14.75 -19.75
C THR A 533 30.51 -13.98 -18.46
N ILE A 534 29.57 -14.03 -17.55
CA ILE A 534 29.67 -13.38 -16.25
C ILE A 534 29.39 -14.39 -15.13
N ALA A 535 30.15 -14.29 -14.06
CA ALA A 535 29.89 -14.95 -12.80
C ALA A 535 29.79 -13.88 -11.74
N LEU A 536 28.55 -13.59 -11.27
CA LEU A 536 28.26 -12.63 -10.24
C LEU A 536 27.80 -13.31 -8.96
N VAL A 537 28.29 -12.84 -7.83
CA VAL A 537 27.72 -13.11 -6.51
C VAL A 537 27.26 -11.81 -5.89
N GLY A 538 26.16 -11.84 -5.19
CA GLY A 538 25.58 -10.65 -4.56
C GLY A 538 25.12 -10.90 -3.14
N ALA A 539 25.19 -9.87 -2.33
CA ALA A 539 24.57 -9.83 -1.01
C ALA A 539 23.85 -8.49 -0.84
N GLU A 540 22.65 -8.55 -0.30
CA GLU A 540 21.85 -7.39 0.00
C GLU A 540 21.33 -7.51 1.42
N LEU A 541 21.61 -6.51 2.23
CA LEU A 541 21.18 -6.41 3.61
C LEU A 541 20.21 -5.24 3.73
N SER A 542 18.95 -5.51 4.07
CA SER A 542 17.92 -4.49 4.27
C SER A 542 17.50 -4.45 5.73
N TYR A 543 17.59 -3.27 6.34
CA TYR A 543 17.27 -3.07 7.75
C TYR A 543 16.23 -1.99 7.96
N THR A 544 15.15 -2.35 8.62
CA THR A 544 14.08 -1.45 9.07
C THR A 544 14.08 -1.42 10.60
N PRO A 545 14.76 -0.45 11.24
CA PRO A 545 14.83 -0.36 12.69
C PRO A 545 13.44 -0.28 13.31
N GLY A 546 13.22 -0.98 14.43
CA GLY A 546 11.94 -0.93 15.14
C GLY A 546 10.73 -1.42 14.34
N GLN A 547 10.93 -2.30 13.36
CA GLN A 547 9.83 -2.86 12.55
C GLN A 547 8.79 -3.53 13.43
N ARG A 548 7.55 -3.05 13.34
CA ARG A 548 6.38 -3.67 13.98
C ARG A 548 5.88 -4.83 13.14
N TYR A 549 5.31 -5.84 13.79
CA TYR A 549 4.80 -7.02 13.10
C TYR A 549 3.62 -7.66 13.84
N VAL A 550 2.87 -8.49 13.11
CA VAL A 550 1.83 -9.39 13.63
C VAL A 550 2.29 -10.83 13.41
N ILE A 551 2.07 -11.69 14.39
CA ILE A 551 2.24 -13.14 14.24
C ILE A 551 0.85 -13.81 14.27
N LYS A 552 0.52 -14.56 13.21
CA LYS A 552 -0.72 -15.36 13.12
C LYS A 552 -0.34 -16.80 12.72
N GLY A 553 -0.22 -17.67 13.71
CA GLY A 553 0.29 -19.03 13.51
C GLY A 553 1.69 -19.03 12.89
N PRO A 554 1.90 -19.74 11.78
CA PRO A 554 3.21 -19.79 11.10
C PRO A 554 3.54 -18.52 10.30
N ARG A 555 2.64 -17.53 10.21
CA ARG A 555 2.84 -16.31 9.43
C ARG A 555 3.29 -15.16 10.29
N LYS A 556 4.22 -14.37 9.75
CA LYS A 556 4.61 -13.05 10.24
C LYS A 556 4.25 -12.00 9.18
N ILE A 557 3.60 -10.92 9.59
CA ILE A 557 3.21 -9.81 8.73
C ILE A 557 3.92 -8.55 9.24
N ALA A 558 4.74 -7.95 8.40
CA ALA A 558 5.44 -6.71 8.74
C ALA A 558 4.48 -5.51 8.59
N LEU A 559 4.37 -4.68 9.62
CA LEU A 559 3.52 -3.48 9.66
C LEU A 559 4.30 -2.20 9.35
N GLY A 560 5.63 -2.29 9.15
CA GLY A 560 6.49 -1.12 8.94
C GLY A 560 7.07 -0.56 10.23
N SER A 561 7.68 0.62 10.13
CA SER A 561 8.39 1.28 11.22
C SER A 561 8.23 2.80 11.14
N VAL A 562 8.54 3.47 12.24
CA VAL A 562 8.75 4.93 12.26
C VAL A 562 10.15 5.34 11.76
N TRP A 563 11.03 4.40 11.46
CA TRP A 563 12.37 4.65 10.94
C TRP A 563 12.45 4.34 9.45
N PRO A 564 13.36 5.00 8.72
CA PRO A 564 13.65 4.65 7.33
C PRO A 564 14.12 3.18 7.19
N THR A 565 13.91 2.63 6.01
CA THR A 565 14.54 1.35 5.63
C THR A 565 15.86 1.65 4.94
N PHE A 566 16.93 1.06 5.46
CA PHE A 566 18.28 1.14 4.91
C PHE A 566 18.61 -0.15 4.18
N THR A 567 19.20 -0.03 2.99
CA THR A 567 19.61 -1.19 2.18
C THR A 567 21.04 -1.04 1.73
N LEU A 568 21.88 -2.01 2.09
CA LEU A 568 23.25 -2.13 1.61
C LEU A 568 23.30 -3.30 0.62
N GLN A 569 23.74 -3.04 -0.60
CA GLN A 569 23.92 -4.03 -1.64
C GLN A 569 25.37 -4.09 -2.08
N ALA A 570 25.91 -5.30 -2.16
CA ALA A 570 27.22 -5.57 -2.72
C ALA A 570 27.09 -6.64 -3.81
N LYS A 571 27.72 -6.42 -4.97
CA LYS A 571 27.83 -7.40 -6.07
C LYS A 571 29.28 -7.52 -6.48
N GLN A 572 29.73 -8.76 -6.68
CA GLN A 572 31.10 -9.07 -7.08
C GLN A 572 31.11 -9.88 -8.37
N GLY A 573 31.76 -9.38 -9.41
CA GLY A 573 32.15 -10.15 -10.58
C GLY A 573 33.40 -10.96 -10.30
N ILE A 574 33.36 -12.27 -10.56
CA ILE A 574 34.47 -13.19 -10.27
C ILE A 574 35.05 -13.68 -11.61
N PRO A 575 36.21 -13.14 -12.03
CA PRO A 575 36.87 -13.58 -13.25
C PRO A 575 37.35 -15.03 -13.12
N GLY A 576 37.29 -15.77 -14.23
CA GLY A 576 37.71 -17.17 -14.31
C GLY A 576 36.74 -18.19 -13.76
N LEU A 577 35.83 -17.84 -12.85
CA LEU A 577 34.80 -18.75 -12.34
C LEU A 577 33.80 -19.07 -13.46
N LEU A 578 33.68 -20.36 -13.82
CA LEU A 578 32.82 -20.85 -14.93
C LEU A 578 32.99 -20.05 -16.25
N GLY A 579 34.19 -19.56 -16.51
CA GLY A 579 34.52 -18.76 -17.69
C GLY A 579 34.12 -17.27 -17.56
N GLY A 580 33.86 -16.79 -16.36
CA GLY A 580 33.56 -15.39 -16.11
C GLY A 580 34.63 -14.44 -16.61
N MET A 581 34.25 -13.40 -17.35
CA MET A 581 35.14 -12.44 -17.99
C MET A 581 35.16 -11.07 -17.30
N VAL A 582 34.33 -10.88 -16.27
CA VAL A 582 34.08 -9.59 -15.67
C VAL A 582 34.63 -9.56 -14.26
N SER A 583 35.40 -8.49 -13.93
CA SER A 583 35.99 -8.26 -12.62
C SER A 583 35.61 -6.88 -12.12
N PHE A 584 34.68 -6.80 -11.20
CA PHE A 584 34.29 -5.55 -10.51
C PHE A 584 33.61 -5.85 -9.19
N THR A 585 33.64 -4.91 -8.28
CA THR A 585 32.76 -4.87 -7.09
C THR A 585 31.85 -3.66 -7.21
N SER A 586 30.54 -3.86 -7.10
CA SER A 586 29.55 -2.78 -7.01
C SER A 586 29.05 -2.70 -5.58
N LEU A 587 29.10 -1.50 -5.00
CA LEU A 587 28.57 -1.20 -3.67
C LEU A 587 27.49 -0.13 -3.80
N ARG A 588 26.35 -0.33 -3.15
CA ARG A 588 25.25 0.62 -3.09
C ARG A 588 24.67 0.69 -1.69
N LEU A 589 24.49 1.89 -1.19
CA LEU A 589 23.72 2.19 0.02
C LEU A 589 22.48 2.99 -0.38
N ASN A 590 21.34 2.60 0.14
CA ASN A 590 20.05 3.25 -0.13
C ASN A 590 19.28 3.43 1.17
N ALA A 591 18.57 4.53 1.29
CA ALA A 591 17.64 4.81 2.37
C ALA A 591 16.31 5.31 1.80
N ARG A 592 15.20 4.76 2.28
CA ARG A 592 13.86 5.16 1.84
C ARG A 592 12.89 5.25 3.00
N ASP A 593 11.94 6.19 2.92
CA ASP A 593 10.93 6.35 3.96
C ASP A 593 9.63 6.95 3.39
N PHE A 594 8.56 6.70 4.09
CA PHE A 594 7.25 7.32 3.91
C PHE A 594 6.82 7.93 5.23
N ARG A 595 6.56 9.24 5.23
CA ARG A 595 6.13 9.98 6.41
C ARG A 595 4.78 10.64 6.18
N GLN A 596 3.87 10.41 7.09
CA GLN A 596 2.61 11.14 7.11
C GLN A 596 2.61 12.14 8.26
N SER A 597 2.49 13.41 7.91
CA SER A 597 2.36 14.50 8.86
C SER A 597 0.88 14.83 9.07
N ARG A 598 0.52 15.18 10.30
CA ARG A 598 -0.83 15.59 10.67
C ARG A 598 -1.34 16.81 9.88
N PHE A 599 -0.47 17.81 9.67
CA PHE A 599 -0.84 19.10 9.08
C PHE A 599 -0.35 19.29 7.66
N TRP A 600 0.82 18.75 7.37
CA TRP A 600 1.54 19.04 6.14
C TRP A 600 1.34 17.99 5.05
N GLY A 601 0.57 16.92 5.35
CA GLY A 601 0.34 15.87 4.39
C GLY A 601 1.36 14.75 4.45
N SER A 602 1.72 14.16 3.30
CA SER A 602 2.59 12.99 3.24
C SER A 602 3.83 13.24 2.38
N THR A 603 4.96 12.74 2.85
CA THR A 603 6.25 12.79 2.15
C THR A 603 6.76 11.39 1.90
N THR A 604 7.14 11.10 0.67
CA THR A 604 7.91 9.90 0.31
C THR A 604 9.26 10.35 -0.21
N TRP A 605 10.33 9.74 0.26
CA TRP A 605 11.66 10.02 -0.25
C TRP A 605 12.50 8.75 -0.38
N ASN A 606 13.48 8.81 -1.27
CA ASN A 606 14.43 7.75 -1.54
C ASN A 606 15.77 8.39 -1.88
N ALA A 607 16.84 7.99 -1.20
CA ALA A 607 18.18 8.49 -1.45
C ALA A 607 19.17 7.33 -1.51
N GLY A 608 20.10 7.40 -2.43
CA GLY A 608 21.07 6.36 -2.64
C GLY A 608 22.44 6.91 -3.04
N LEU A 609 23.45 6.15 -2.74
CA LEU A 609 24.79 6.39 -3.24
C LEU A 609 25.44 5.04 -3.58
N GLY A 610 26.38 5.06 -4.49
CA GLY A 610 27.09 3.84 -4.83
C GLY A 610 28.32 4.09 -5.67
N THR A 611 29.05 3.03 -5.87
CA THR A 611 30.28 3.04 -6.64
C THR A 611 30.58 1.67 -7.22
N PHE A 612 31.39 1.67 -8.26
CA PHE A 612 32.04 0.47 -8.75
C PHE A 612 33.55 0.53 -8.43
N LEU A 613 34.09 -0.58 -8.06
CA LEU A 613 35.54 -0.79 -7.83
C LEU A 613 36.03 -1.81 -8.85
N ALA A 614 36.88 -1.40 -9.74
CA ALA A 614 37.53 -2.24 -10.76
C ALA A 614 38.90 -1.68 -11.05
N ALA A 615 39.81 -2.48 -11.64
CA ALA A 615 41.11 -2.01 -12.08
C ALA A 615 40.99 -0.87 -13.11
N GLU A 616 40.00 -1.03 -14.03
CA GLU A 616 39.65 -0.03 -15.02
C GLU A 616 38.12 0.05 -15.09
N LEU A 617 37.52 1.16 -14.67
CA LEU A 617 36.04 1.34 -14.68
C LEU A 617 35.48 1.28 -16.09
N ASP A 618 36.18 1.75 -17.09
CA ASP A 618 35.76 1.75 -18.49
C ASP A 618 35.75 0.33 -19.11
N SER A 619 36.36 -0.64 -18.44
CA SER A 619 36.29 -2.06 -18.84
C SER A 619 34.96 -2.74 -18.45
N ILE A 620 34.19 -2.14 -17.54
CA ILE A 620 32.92 -2.67 -17.12
C ILE A 620 31.92 -2.53 -18.28
N ARG A 621 31.27 -3.63 -18.63
CA ARG A 621 30.30 -3.66 -19.73
C ARG A 621 29.09 -2.81 -19.38
N PHE A 622 28.56 -2.05 -20.34
CA PHE A 622 27.44 -1.13 -20.12
C PHE A 622 26.22 -1.82 -19.50
N ILE A 623 25.96 -3.09 -19.82
CA ILE A 623 24.85 -3.88 -19.24
C ILE A 623 24.98 -4.01 -17.71
N GLU A 624 26.19 -3.94 -17.16
CA GLU A 624 26.46 -4.05 -15.72
C GLU A 624 26.46 -2.69 -15.01
N HIS A 625 26.35 -1.59 -15.75
CA HIS A 625 26.31 -0.25 -15.19
C HIS A 625 25.12 -0.02 -14.27
N ARG A 626 25.16 1.00 -13.46
CA ARG A 626 23.98 1.55 -12.79
C ARG A 626 23.18 2.38 -13.79
N PHE A 627 21.92 2.04 -13.96
CA PHE A 627 20.99 2.77 -14.79
C PHE A 627 20.11 3.67 -13.92
N PHE A 628 19.91 4.92 -14.34
CA PHE A 628 19.00 5.88 -13.74
C PHE A 628 17.83 6.06 -14.67
N ARG A 629 16.65 5.81 -14.14
CA ARG A 629 15.42 5.87 -14.93
C ARG A 629 15.07 7.31 -15.29
N GLY A 630 14.85 7.58 -16.56
CA GLY A 630 14.15 8.73 -17.07
C GLY A 630 12.63 8.56 -16.99
N SER A 631 11.89 9.45 -17.59
CA SER A 631 10.42 9.46 -17.60
C SER A 631 9.89 9.79 -18.97
N ASP A 632 8.71 9.28 -19.31
CA ASP A 632 8.00 9.65 -20.52
C ASP A 632 7.80 11.17 -20.63
N GLN A 633 7.71 11.69 -21.85
CA GLN A 633 7.54 13.13 -22.06
C GLN A 633 6.23 13.67 -21.47
N LEU A 634 5.16 12.89 -21.54
CA LEU A 634 3.82 13.30 -21.11
C LEU A 634 3.39 12.69 -19.76
N LEU A 635 3.93 11.51 -19.41
CA LEU A 635 3.52 10.80 -18.21
C LEU A 635 4.54 11.02 -17.08
N LEU A 636 4.02 11.24 -15.86
CA LEU A 636 4.82 11.23 -14.66
C LEU A 636 5.15 9.77 -14.34
N SER A 637 6.41 9.40 -14.39
CA SER A 637 6.88 8.10 -13.93
C SER A 637 7.01 8.09 -12.41
N ASN A 638 7.24 6.92 -11.81
CA ASN A 638 7.35 6.79 -10.35
C ASN A 638 8.31 7.85 -9.76
N PRO A 639 7.80 8.82 -9.00
CA PRO A 639 8.56 9.98 -8.55
C PRO A 639 9.63 9.66 -7.49
N THR A 640 9.66 8.43 -6.99
CA THR A 640 10.65 7.99 -5.98
C THR A 640 11.79 7.17 -6.57
N THR A 641 11.74 6.88 -7.87
CA THR A 641 12.75 6.03 -8.54
C THR A 641 13.10 6.52 -9.95
N SER A 642 12.46 7.59 -10.44
CA SER A 642 12.66 8.10 -11.80
C SER A 642 12.83 9.61 -11.78
N PHE A 643 13.71 10.10 -12.64
CA PHE A 643 13.86 11.51 -12.94
C PHE A 643 12.83 11.94 -13.97
N GLN A 644 12.10 13.00 -13.69
CA GLN A 644 10.98 13.43 -14.52
C GLN A 644 11.42 14.26 -15.73
N ALA A 645 12.60 14.86 -15.67
CA ALA A 645 13.17 15.67 -16.73
C ALA A 645 14.32 15.00 -17.48
N LEU A 646 14.75 13.82 -17.07
CA LEU A 646 15.75 13.05 -17.79
C LEU A 646 15.10 12.38 -19.01
N ASP A 647 15.59 12.68 -20.22
CA ASP A 647 14.96 12.25 -21.47
C ASP A 647 15.17 10.78 -21.79
N SER A 648 16.32 10.28 -21.42
CA SER A 648 16.72 8.91 -21.64
C SER A 648 17.26 8.31 -20.35
N THR A 649 17.42 7.02 -20.36
CA THR A 649 18.09 6.34 -19.26
C THR A 649 19.58 6.65 -19.30
N TYR A 650 20.05 7.34 -18.28
CA TYR A 650 21.48 7.51 -18.05
C TYR A 650 22.06 6.31 -17.33
N HIS A 651 23.25 5.90 -17.70
CA HIS A 651 23.95 4.80 -17.04
C HIS A 651 25.41 5.14 -16.75
N THR A 652 25.95 4.59 -15.66
CA THR A 652 27.33 4.84 -15.25
C THR A 652 27.93 3.68 -14.47
N ALA A 653 29.28 3.55 -14.58
CA ALA A 653 30.10 2.77 -13.67
C ALA A 653 30.87 3.66 -12.68
N ARG A 654 30.70 4.98 -12.74
CA ARG A 654 31.37 5.95 -11.86
C ARG A 654 30.63 6.08 -10.54
N PRO A 655 31.26 6.61 -9.47
CA PRO A 655 30.57 6.90 -8.22
C PRO A 655 29.40 7.88 -8.43
N TRP A 656 28.27 7.63 -7.76
CA TRP A 656 27.07 8.45 -7.90
C TRP A 656 26.37 8.70 -6.57
N ILE A 657 25.58 9.77 -6.55
CA ILE A 657 24.58 10.06 -5.52
C ILE A 657 23.25 10.33 -6.24
N GLU A 658 22.17 9.73 -5.76
CA GLU A 658 20.81 9.93 -6.25
C GLU A 658 19.88 10.25 -5.09
N ALA A 659 18.94 11.14 -5.30
CA ALA A 659 17.88 11.43 -4.34
C ALA A 659 16.58 11.78 -5.05
N TYR A 660 15.48 11.39 -4.45
CA TYR A 660 14.13 11.63 -4.95
C TYR A 660 13.23 11.96 -3.77
N PHE A 661 12.29 12.87 -3.98
CA PHE A 661 11.23 13.11 -3.01
C PHE A 661 9.96 13.54 -3.69
N ILE A 662 8.83 13.26 -3.05
CA ILE A 662 7.52 13.81 -3.37
C ILE A 662 6.76 14.10 -2.09
N HIS A 663 6.12 15.25 -2.05
CA HIS A 663 5.32 15.71 -0.93
C HIS A 663 3.93 16.11 -1.41
N HIS A 664 2.92 15.52 -0.81
CA HIS A 664 1.51 15.85 -1.04
C HIS A 664 1.01 16.65 0.16
N PHE A 665 0.56 17.87 -0.07
CA PHE A 665 0.06 18.74 0.99
C PHE A 665 -1.33 18.34 1.50
N ASP A 666 -1.94 17.32 0.89
CA ASP A 666 -3.26 16.82 1.23
C ASP A 666 -4.25 17.99 1.40
N ARG A 667 -4.71 18.25 2.66
CA ARG A 667 -5.73 19.26 2.97
C ARG A 667 -5.18 20.58 3.49
N SER A 668 -3.86 20.70 3.63
CA SER A 668 -3.27 21.77 4.44
C SER A 668 -3.31 23.14 3.78
N LEU A 669 -3.31 23.21 2.46
CA LEU A 669 -3.20 24.46 1.72
C LEU A 669 -4.52 24.92 1.07
N LEU A 670 -5.03 24.17 0.11
CA LEU A 670 -6.13 24.63 -0.75
C LEU A 670 -7.50 24.57 -0.08
N ASP A 671 -7.71 23.65 0.85
CA ASP A 671 -8.98 23.54 1.58
C ASP A 671 -9.31 24.75 2.46
N ARG A 672 -8.33 25.61 2.71
CA ARG A 672 -8.53 26.88 3.42
C ARG A 672 -9.14 27.98 2.56
N ILE A 673 -9.12 27.81 1.23
CA ILE A 673 -9.66 28.79 0.27
C ILE A 673 -11.09 28.37 -0.09
N PRO A 674 -12.13 29.14 0.27
CA PRO A 674 -13.53 28.72 0.17
C PRO A 674 -13.99 28.25 -1.21
N LEU A 675 -13.55 28.89 -2.28
CA LEU A 675 -13.92 28.52 -3.66
C LEU A 675 -13.14 27.29 -4.16
N VAL A 676 -11.85 27.22 -3.82
CA VAL A 676 -10.96 26.15 -4.30
C VAL A 676 -11.19 24.83 -3.60
N ARG A 677 -11.61 24.85 -2.32
CA ARG A 677 -11.92 23.65 -1.55
C ARG A 677 -12.98 22.74 -2.21
N ALA A 678 -13.91 23.31 -2.97
CA ALA A 678 -14.95 22.56 -3.68
C ALA A 678 -14.38 21.67 -4.80
N LEU A 679 -13.19 21.98 -5.28
CA LEU A 679 -12.50 21.21 -6.33
C LEU A 679 -11.73 20.01 -5.77
N HIS A 680 -11.56 19.93 -4.45
CA HIS A 680 -10.83 18.84 -3.75
C HIS A 680 -9.40 18.59 -4.28
N LEU A 681 -8.73 19.63 -4.77
CA LEU A 681 -7.39 19.54 -5.34
C LEU A 681 -6.33 19.39 -4.25
N VAL A 682 -5.37 18.50 -4.49
CA VAL A 682 -4.22 18.26 -3.63
C VAL A 682 -2.98 18.88 -4.28
N PRO A 683 -2.39 19.94 -3.70
CA PRO A 683 -1.10 20.44 -4.15
C PRO A 683 -0.02 19.42 -3.85
N THR A 684 0.89 19.27 -4.80
CA THR A 684 1.99 18.32 -4.72
C THR A 684 3.27 18.97 -5.22
N VAL A 685 4.37 18.72 -4.53
CA VAL A 685 5.71 19.12 -4.94
C VAL A 685 6.66 17.93 -4.86
N GLY A 686 7.64 17.92 -5.71
CA GLY A 686 8.66 16.88 -5.67
C GLY A 686 9.91 17.29 -6.42
N GLY A 687 10.89 16.41 -6.43
CA GLY A 687 12.14 16.66 -7.13
C GLY A 687 13.10 15.48 -7.09
N GLY A 688 14.12 15.59 -7.89
CA GLY A 688 15.20 14.62 -8.00
C GLY A 688 16.56 15.29 -8.11
N LEU A 689 17.58 14.59 -7.65
CA LEU A 689 18.97 15.01 -7.76
C LEU A 689 19.82 13.81 -8.14
N LEU A 690 20.64 13.96 -9.17
CA LEU A 690 21.67 13.01 -9.58
C LEU A 690 23.01 13.74 -9.71
N TYR A 691 23.99 13.20 -9.03
CA TYR A 691 25.38 13.59 -9.20
C TYR A 691 26.22 12.36 -9.54
N VAL A 692 27.01 12.45 -10.61
CA VAL A 692 27.96 11.42 -11.01
C VAL A 692 29.35 12.01 -10.99
N ALA A 693 30.18 11.49 -10.09
CA ALA A 693 31.57 11.92 -9.97
C ALA A 693 32.37 11.58 -11.24
N GLU A 694 33.41 12.32 -11.52
CA GLU A 694 34.31 12.20 -12.68
C GLU A 694 33.65 12.47 -14.05
N ALA A 695 32.38 12.14 -14.23
CA ALA A 695 31.63 12.56 -15.43
C ALA A 695 31.17 14.01 -15.34
N GLN A 696 31.35 14.67 -14.18
CA GLN A 696 30.89 16.04 -13.88
C GLN A 696 29.39 16.24 -14.21
N LEU A 697 28.61 15.14 -14.22
CA LEU A 697 27.19 15.21 -14.45
C LEU A 697 26.50 15.61 -13.15
N PHE A 698 25.83 16.75 -13.21
CA PHE A 698 24.89 17.17 -12.18
C PHE A 698 23.53 17.37 -12.85
N HIS A 699 22.51 16.70 -12.35
CA HIS A 699 21.13 16.86 -12.80
C HIS A 699 20.27 17.12 -11.57
N ALA A 700 19.59 18.25 -11.58
CA ALA A 700 18.61 18.59 -10.58
C ALA A 700 17.28 18.92 -11.23
N GLU A 701 16.21 18.43 -10.66
CA GLU A 701 14.86 18.72 -11.12
C GLU A 701 13.94 19.01 -9.94
N PHE A 702 12.98 19.89 -10.20
CA PHE A 702 11.91 20.21 -9.28
C PHE A 702 10.59 20.24 -10.03
N TYR A 703 9.53 19.76 -9.42
CA TYR A 703 8.20 19.84 -10.01
C TYR A 703 7.15 20.18 -8.97
N GLY A 704 6.11 20.85 -9.45
CA GLY A 704 4.91 21.15 -8.68
C GLY A 704 3.67 20.83 -9.50
N GLY A 705 2.62 20.40 -8.84
CA GLY A 705 1.40 19.98 -9.50
C GLY A 705 0.17 20.05 -8.63
N LEU A 706 -0.95 19.77 -9.26
CA LEU A 706 -2.26 19.64 -8.62
C LEU A 706 -2.82 18.28 -8.98
N GLU A 707 -3.30 17.57 -7.97
CA GLU A 707 -3.90 16.25 -8.09
C GLU A 707 -5.38 16.31 -7.72
N LEU A 708 -6.21 15.59 -8.48
CA LEU A 708 -7.63 15.40 -8.24
C LEU A 708 -7.87 13.96 -7.78
N PRO A 709 -8.14 13.73 -6.49
CA PRO A 709 -8.57 12.42 -6.01
C PRO A 709 -10.00 12.13 -6.48
N PHE A 710 -10.21 10.94 -7.02
CA PHE A 710 -11.53 10.45 -7.44
C PHE A 710 -11.65 8.95 -7.16
N ARG A 711 -12.86 8.44 -7.30
CA ARG A 711 -13.12 7.00 -7.18
C ARG A 711 -13.73 6.50 -8.48
N LEU A 712 -13.12 5.46 -9.02
CA LEU A 712 -13.63 4.73 -10.17
C LEU A 712 -13.92 3.29 -9.72
N TRP A 713 -15.18 2.88 -9.81
CA TRP A 713 -15.71 1.67 -9.17
C TRP A 713 -15.34 1.67 -7.67
N ASP A 714 -14.62 0.67 -7.20
CA ASP A 714 -14.19 0.58 -5.79
C ASP A 714 -12.75 1.02 -5.57
N GLN A 715 -12.05 1.41 -6.65
CA GLN A 715 -10.67 1.85 -6.60
C GLN A 715 -10.59 3.37 -6.41
N ARG A 716 -9.89 3.81 -5.36
CA ARG A 716 -9.53 5.21 -5.19
C ARG A 716 -8.31 5.53 -6.02
N MET A 717 -8.41 6.59 -6.81
CA MET A 717 -7.39 7.04 -7.75
C MET A 717 -7.17 8.54 -7.59
N ARG A 718 -6.08 9.04 -8.10
CA ARG A 718 -5.86 10.47 -8.29
C ARG A 718 -5.18 10.74 -9.63
N LEU A 719 -5.72 11.73 -10.32
CA LEU A 719 -5.18 12.26 -11.56
C LEU A 719 -4.43 13.55 -11.26
N GLY A 720 -3.17 13.63 -11.64
CA GLY A 720 -2.30 14.77 -11.41
C GLY A 720 -1.86 15.45 -12.71
N VAL A 721 -1.65 16.77 -12.64
CA VAL A 721 -0.98 17.55 -13.67
C VAL A 721 0.17 18.29 -13.02
N TYR A 722 1.38 18.13 -13.57
CA TYR A 722 2.61 18.61 -12.98
C TYR A 722 3.43 19.42 -13.96
N ARG A 723 4.05 20.47 -13.48
CA ARG A 723 5.06 21.24 -14.20
C ARG A 723 6.43 20.90 -13.63
N VAL A 724 7.30 20.38 -14.50
CA VAL A 724 8.67 19.95 -14.15
C VAL A 724 9.66 21.01 -14.66
N PHE A 725 10.59 21.36 -13.80
CA PHE A 725 11.71 22.26 -14.10
C PHE A 725 13.02 21.51 -13.91
N THR A 726 14.01 21.78 -14.74
CA THR A 726 15.34 21.17 -14.65
C THR A 726 16.41 22.24 -14.88
N ASP A 727 17.59 22.01 -14.31
CA ASP A 727 18.79 22.82 -14.52
C ASP A 727 19.42 22.59 -15.90
N GLN A 728 19.14 21.44 -16.52
CA GLN A 728 19.67 21.07 -17.82
C GLN A 728 18.53 21.07 -18.86
N GLY A 729 18.44 22.15 -19.64
CA GLY A 729 17.65 22.17 -20.86
C GLY A 729 18.54 21.83 -22.05
N SER A 730 18.19 20.84 -22.88
CA SER A 730 18.78 20.78 -24.21
C SER A 730 18.21 21.92 -25.05
N PRO A 731 18.95 22.44 -26.05
CA PRO A 731 18.46 23.53 -26.93
C PRO A 731 17.14 23.19 -27.64
N GLU A 732 16.86 21.90 -27.82
CA GLU A 732 15.68 21.37 -28.49
C GLU A 732 14.50 21.11 -27.56
N ILE A 733 14.73 21.05 -26.25
CA ILE A 733 13.71 20.70 -25.26
C ILE A 733 13.69 21.78 -24.18
N PRO A 734 12.53 22.45 -23.98
CA PRO A 734 12.42 23.50 -22.97
C PRO A 734 12.81 22.98 -21.58
N GLY A 735 13.47 23.78 -20.77
CA GLY A 735 13.82 23.48 -19.38
C GLY A 735 12.61 23.27 -18.45
N PHE A 736 11.39 23.21 -19.01
CA PHE A 736 10.18 22.83 -18.30
C PHE A 736 9.32 21.89 -19.13
N ARG A 737 8.62 20.98 -18.47
CA ARG A 737 7.70 20.02 -19.09
C ARG A 737 6.39 19.97 -18.33
N LEU A 738 5.30 19.76 -19.06
CA LEU A 738 3.99 19.48 -18.48
C LEU A 738 3.77 17.97 -18.51
N LYS A 739 3.45 17.37 -17.36
CA LYS A 739 3.24 15.93 -17.22
C LYS A 739 1.90 15.62 -16.56
N MET A 740 1.36 14.45 -16.88
CA MET A 740 0.17 13.89 -16.27
C MET A 740 0.54 12.64 -15.47
N GLY A 741 -0.06 12.45 -14.31
CA GLY A 741 0.14 11.27 -13.47
C GLY A 741 -1.18 10.63 -13.09
N LEU A 742 -1.17 9.31 -12.92
CA LEU A 742 -2.31 8.55 -12.45
C LEU A 742 -1.84 7.56 -11.38
N ASP A 743 -2.28 7.78 -10.14
CA ASP A 743 -1.90 6.95 -9.00
C ASP A 743 -3.08 6.17 -8.45
N PHE A 744 -2.78 5.03 -7.84
CA PHE A 744 -3.75 4.12 -7.24
C PHE A 744 -3.53 4.05 -5.74
N TYR A 745 -4.61 4.15 -4.97
CA TYR A 745 -4.53 4.00 -3.53
C TYR A 745 -4.52 2.52 -3.13
N ASP A 746 -3.45 2.10 -2.48
CA ASP A 746 -3.39 0.81 -1.83
C ASP A 746 -4.06 0.89 -0.45
N SER A 747 -5.33 0.57 -0.41
CA SER A 747 -6.12 0.56 0.83
C SER A 747 -5.64 -0.48 1.85
N TYR A 748 -4.80 -1.40 1.41
CA TYR A 748 -4.19 -2.44 2.19
C TYR A 748 -3.05 -1.90 3.06
N ARG A 749 -2.18 -1.08 2.42
CA ARG A 749 -1.03 -0.46 3.08
C ARG A 749 -1.34 0.96 3.57
N GLY A 750 -2.55 1.47 3.29
CA GLY A 750 -2.93 2.82 3.64
C GLY A 750 -2.10 3.90 2.94
N ARG A 751 -1.58 3.63 1.73
CA ARG A 751 -0.72 4.56 0.99
C ARG A 751 -1.00 4.55 -0.51
N TRP A 752 -0.55 5.60 -1.18
CA TRP A 752 -0.60 5.69 -2.64
C TRP A 752 0.55 4.91 -3.28
N ASN A 753 0.25 4.20 -4.37
CA ASN A 753 1.25 3.57 -5.24
C ASN A 753 1.41 4.45 -6.48
N TYR A 754 2.66 4.66 -6.85
CA TYR A 754 3.06 5.43 -8.01
C TYR A 754 3.40 4.50 -9.19
#